data_79ecbe32098cb21d05ac71232ced6049
#
_entry.id   79ecbe32098cb21d05ac71232ced6049
#
_cell.length_a   1.000
_cell.length_b   1.000
_cell.length_c   1.000
_cell.angle_alpha   90.00
_cell.angle_beta   90.00
_cell.angle_gamma   90.00
#
_symmetry.space_group_name_H-M   'P 1'
#
loop_
_entity.id
_entity.type
_entity.pdbx_description
1 polymer ?
#
loop_
_entity_poly.entity_id
_entity_poly.type
_entity_poly.pdbx_seq_one_letter_code
_entity_poly.pdbx_strand_id
1 'polypeptide(L)'
;YSFQTSDYVLFTPETYWYPRPGTGYSDKSPDWQQTYFSRFRLDVKPLPGLVSISQSANNPYQSISLIIGKYEQKSVESDSTLYSIWHIKGHDYYEAAFDSIRDTIPGLIRNLRENLERTYKLSYPFDRFSVVEVPAQFYSYVRSWSQAQEVVQPEMVLFPELGCMFNQMDFVRSKKNQLKWSKRGGREISEEEAEIRVMNSFLWIFSQTEGNYNFSSGSRGKFNISSQSNPYFLFPELYNFRYNIYSSEWSVTNRLVELYLQRKSDNNGWEREINGISNNEKANRLMERYSFKELLSDVKHLDLLNNTISLKGYCLFAPAEVNMGISLFRDSLYALLERNEFRNMRFENLLDTLEMISGADIRAGISGWDRPTPLPFYTIGQPEVTKITNKGQESFVLKQLVSNNSDNDGMLQLNIQIGGYGPSIDPRVSRKLPLAARQTKLLVTVWEEAPRQVDVNTLIAGNLPSILNLPVTNIREERERAVDTEGDFIVTDFSPVVEGEVIVDNEDSLFFLSEPAVVGLLPKWLDKVENTSFKYAGVSPWRAPLQWTATTNAAYYGRYIRSAYVIKSGNGSQTATWKVPILSAGQYDVYYYVSKDNELKYNKQAGGEYHFKVEYDEENEDAYIDLKKANEGWEPIGAYYFSSDTVRITLTNECKLRSVTADAVKIVKRY
;
A
#
# COMPACT_ATOMS: atom_id res chain seq x y z
N TYR A 1 -10.58 -28.52 -9.30
CA TYR A 1 -11.78 -29.17 -8.81
C TYR A 1 -12.93 -28.86 -9.75
N SER A 2 -13.58 -29.90 -10.27
CA SER A 2 -14.84 -29.78 -10.99
C SER A 2 -15.98 -29.93 -9.98
N PHE A 3 -16.96 -29.07 -10.05
CA PHE A 3 -18.19 -29.22 -9.29
C PHE A 3 -19.30 -29.67 -10.21
N GLN A 4 -19.85 -30.81 -9.91
CA GLN A 4 -20.97 -31.41 -10.64
C GLN A 4 -21.99 -31.94 -9.66
N THR A 5 -23.22 -31.44 -9.78
CA THR A 5 -24.39 -31.94 -9.09
C THR A 5 -25.46 -32.23 -10.12
N SER A 6 -26.64 -32.71 -9.70
CA SER A 6 -27.80 -32.91 -10.59
C SER A 6 -28.31 -31.57 -11.17
N ASP A 7 -28.07 -30.47 -10.48
CA ASP A 7 -28.66 -29.17 -10.76
C ASP A 7 -27.66 -28.13 -11.25
N TYR A 8 -26.35 -28.31 -10.98
CA TYR A 8 -25.29 -27.39 -11.31
C TYR A 8 -24.01 -28.07 -11.77
N VAL A 9 -23.39 -27.49 -12.77
CA VAL A 9 -22.04 -27.83 -13.25
C VAL A 9 -21.22 -26.57 -13.36
N LEU A 10 -20.01 -26.59 -12.78
CA LEU A 10 -19.01 -25.57 -12.96
C LEU A 10 -17.66 -26.23 -13.26
N PHE A 11 -17.18 -26.03 -14.47
CA PHE A 11 -15.81 -26.36 -14.88
C PHE A 11 -15.04 -25.08 -15.14
N THR A 12 -14.06 -24.81 -14.31
CA THR A 12 -13.16 -23.68 -14.50
C THR A 12 -11.92 -24.12 -15.28
N PRO A 13 -11.15 -23.18 -15.82
CA PRO A 13 -9.89 -23.51 -16.51
C PRO A 13 -8.94 -24.39 -15.70
N GLU A 14 -8.95 -24.26 -14.39
CA GLU A 14 -8.08 -25.01 -13.48
C GLU A 14 -8.46 -26.47 -13.30
N THR A 15 -9.64 -26.85 -13.75
CA THR A 15 -10.07 -28.26 -13.76
C THR A 15 -9.54 -29.03 -14.95
N TYR A 16 -8.84 -28.38 -15.88
CA TYR A 16 -8.28 -28.98 -17.11
C TYR A 16 -9.32 -29.74 -17.94
N TRP A 17 -10.55 -29.28 -17.97
CA TRP A 17 -11.64 -29.93 -18.68
C TRP A 17 -11.55 -29.84 -20.23
N TYR A 18 -10.63 -29.02 -20.74
CA TYR A 18 -10.23 -28.94 -22.14
C TYR A 18 -8.70 -28.89 -22.25
N PRO A 19 -8.13 -29.29 -23.41
CA PRO A 19 -6.68 -29.23 -23.63
C PRO A 19 -6.15 -27.80 -23.51
N ARG A 20 -5.09 -27.60 -22.73
CA ARG A 20 -4.40 -26.33 -22.58
C ARG A 20 -2.93 -26.50 -22.91
N PRO A 21 -2.28 -25.50 -23.58
CA PRO A 21 -0.84 -25.51 -23.73
C PRO A 21 -0.16 -25.22 -22.39
N GLY A 22 0.94 -25.84 -22.12
CA GLY A 22 1.74 -25.62 -20.92
C GLY A 22 1.93 -26.88 -20.07
N THR A 23 2.75 -26.77 -19.05
CA THR A 23 2.97 -27.83 -18.06
C THR A 23 1.86 -27.82 -17.01
N GLY A 24 1.49 -29.00 -16.52
CA GLY A 24 0.60 -29.11 -15.36
C GLY A 24 1.18 -28.38 -14.15
N TYR A 25 0.31 -27.89 -13.27
CA TYR A 25 0.75 -27.23 -12.07
C TYR A 25 1.49 -28.17 -11.12
N SER A 26 2.38 -27.62 -10.31
CA SER A 26 3.06 -28.33 -9.24
C SER A 26 2.85 -27.58 -7.92
N ASP A 27 2.61 -28.31 -6.84
CA ASP A 27 2.53 -27.79 -5.47
C ASP A 27 3.87 -27.23 -4.94
N LYS A 28 4.98 -27.56 -5.62
CA LYS A 28 6.33 -27.07 -5.28
C LYS A 28 6.73 -25.78 -6.01
N SER A 29 6.03 -25.45 -7.08
CA SER A 29 6.27 -24.24 -7.83
C SER A 29 4.92 -23.68 -8.26
N PRO A 30 4.48 -22.54 -7.73
CA PRO A 30 3.34 -21.83 -8.25
C PRO A 30 3.74 -21.30 -9.62
N ASP A 31 3.77 -22.14 -10.62
CA ASP A 31 3.96 -21.71 -11.99
C ASP A 31 2.83 -20.77 -12.35
N TRP A 32 3.19 -19.53 -12.52
CA TRP A 32 2.36 -18.51 -13.13
C TRP A 32 2.04 -19.04 -14.51
N GLN A 33 0.88 -19.67 -14.66
CA GLN A 33 0.52 -20.30 -15.91
C GLN A 33 0.47 -19.24 -16.98
N GLN A 34 1.40 -19.31 -17.90
CA GLN A 34 1.35 -18.49 -19.10
C GLN A 34 0.16 -18.97 -19.92
N THR A 35 -0.84 -18.13 -20.02
CA THR A 35 -2.04 -18.40 -20.80
C THR A 35 -1.97 -17.61 -22.08
N TYR A 36 -2.13 -18.29 -23.20
CA TYR A 36 -2.11 -17.66 -24.52
C TYR A 36 -3.53 -17.39 -25.01
N PHE A 37 -3.72 -16.31 -25.73
CA PHE A 37 -4.97 -16.06 -26.43
C PHE A 37 -5.23 -17.15 -27.48
N SER A 38 -6.44 -17.72 -27.40
CA SER A 38 -6.92 -18.75 -28.30
C SER A 38 -8.37 -18.48 -28.66
N ARG A 39 -8.80 -18.91 -29.84
CA ARG A 39 -10.20 -18.88 -30.22
C ARG A 39 -10.87 -20.16 -29.75
N PHE A 40 -11.92 -20.04 -29.00
CA PHE A 40 -12.70 -21.17 -28.50
C PHE A 40 -14.03 -21.24 -29.22
N ARG A 41 -14.44 -22.45 -29.55
CA ARG A 41 -15.80 -22.76 -29.96
C ARG A 41 -16.38 -23.75 -28.95
N LEU A 42 -17.45 -23.35 -28.27
CA LEU A 42 -18.12 -24.14 -27.23
C LEU A 42 -19.57 -24.34 -27.63
N ASP A 43 -19.92 -25.58 -27.98
CA ASP A 43 -21.29 -26.00 -28.27
C ASP A 43 -21.80 -26.84 -27.10
N VAL A 44 -22.76 -26.32 -26.32
CA VAL A 44 -23.29 -26.95 -25.13
C VAL A 44 -24.76 -27.35 -25.38
N LYS A 45 -25.08 -28.62 -25.08
CA LYS A 45 -26.45 -29.12 -25.07
C LYS A 45 -26.83 -29.49 -23.64
N PRO A 46 -27.42 -28.57 -22.86
CA PRO A 46 -27.81 -28.87 -21.48
C PRO A 46 -28.98 -29.86 -21.45
N LEU A 47 -29.11 -30.54 -20.35
CA LEU A 47 -30.28 -31.39 -20.08
C LEU A 47 -31.56 -30.54 -19.96
N PRO A 48 -32.75 -31.11 -20.20
CA PRO A 48 -34.00 -30.38 -20.04
C PRO A 48 -34.13 -29.73 -18.66
N GLY A 49 -34.49 -28.46 -18.63
CA GLY A 49 -34.61 -27.64 -17.41
C GLY A 49 -33.32 -27.04 -16.89
N LEU A 50 -32.18 -27.29 -17.54
CA LEU A 50 -30.91 -26.60 -17.26
C LEU A 50 -30.58 -25.60 -18.36
N VAL A 51 -29.86 -24.55 -17.99
CA VAL A 51 -29.38 -23.50 -18.90
C VAL A 51 -27.87 -23.46 -18.86
N SER A 52 -27.23 -23.34 -20.03
CA SER A 52 -25.82 -23.05 -20.15
C SER A 52 -25.61 -21.55 -20.29
N ILE A 53 -24.77 -20.99 -19.40
CA ILE A 53 -24.40 -19.59 -19.43
C ILE A 53 -23.17 -19.36 -20.30
N SER A 54 -22.28 -20.36 -20.35
CA SER A 54 -21.07 -20.31 -21.16
C SER A 54 -21.37 -20.33 -22.65
N GLN A 55 -20.81 -19.40 -23.36
CA GLN A 55 -20.96 -19.26 -24.82
C GLN A 55 -19.63 -18.92 -25.45
N SER A 56 -19.49 -19.25 -26.73
CA SER A 56 -18.34 -18.80 -27.54
C SER A 56 -18.42 -17.29 -27.74
N ALA A 57 -17.29 -16.60 -27.68
CA ALA A 57 -17.20 -15.19 -27.99
C ALA A 57 -16.53 -14.94 -29.34
N ASN A 58 -16.69 -13.74 -29.86
CA ASN A 58 -16.04 -13.29 -31.08
C ASN A 58 -14.54 -13.05 -30.89
N ASN A 59 -14.14 -12.61 -29.67
CA ASN A 59 -12.75 -12.32 -29.35
C ASN A 59 -12.00 -13.57 -28.84
N PRO A 60 -10.68 -13.64 -29.04
CA PRO A 60 -9.87 -14.66 -28.41
C PRO A 60 -9.87 -14.53 -26.89
N TYR A 61 -9.85 -15.66 -26.18
CA TYR A 61 -9.74 -15.72 -24.74
C TYR A 61 -8.42 -16.39 -24.34
N GLN A 62 -7.99 -16.11 -23.12
CA GLN A 62 -6.92 -16.86 -22.48
C GLN A 62 -7.43 -18.19 -21.89
N SER A 63 -8.70 -18.22 -21.53
CA SER A 63 -9.33 -19.40 -20.94
C SER A 63 -10.87 -19.32 -21.04
N ILE A 64 -11.52 -20.48 -20.94
CA ILE A 64 -12.98 -20.57 -20.87
C ILE A 64 -13.42 -21.41 -19.70
N SER A 65 -14.63 -21.16 -19.21
CA SER A 65 -15.32 -21.95 -18.19
C SER A 65 -16.62 -22.52 -18.74
N LEU A 66 -17.18 -23.54 -18.08
CA LEU A 66 -18.48 -24.09 -18.40
C LEU A 66 -19.37 -23.99 -17.16
N ILE A 67 -20.46 -23.24 -17.30
CA ILE A 67 -21.48 -23.06 -16.25
C ILE A 67 -22.81 -23.52 -16.77
N ILE A 68 -23.39 -24.52 -16.12
CA ILE A 68 -24.73 -25.03 -16.43
C ILE A 68 -25.48 -25.14 -15.12
N GLY A 69 -26.76 -24.75 -15.14
CA GLY A 69 -27.59 -24.88 -13.93
C GLY A 69 -29.05 -24.51 -14.15
N LYS A 70 -29.82 -24.57 -13.06
CA LYS A 70 -31.20 -24.09 -13.01
C LYS A 70 -31.21 -22.57 -12.77
N TYR A 71 -30.99 -21.81 -13.82
CA TYR A 71 -30.87 -20.37 -13.76
C TYR A 71 -32.07 -19.64 -14.35
N GLU A 72 -32.32 -18.45 -13.80
CA GLU A 72 -33.19 -17.43 -14.36
C GLU A 72 -32.36 -16.20 -14.71
N GLN A 73 -32.68 -15.54 -15.83
CA GLN A 73 -31.90 -14.41 -16.34
C GLN A 73 -32.73 -13.15 -16.31
N LYS A 74 -32.11 -12.05 -15.87
CA LYS A 74 -32.57 -10.69 -16.13
C LYS A 74 -31.49 -9.98 -16.93
N SER A 75 -31.89 -9.24 -17.95
CA SER A 75 -30.92 -8.60 -18.84
C SER A 75 -31.41 -7.26 -19.39
N VAL A 76 -30.49 -6.42 -19.77
CA VAL A 76 -30.69 -5.19 -20.53
C VAL A 76 -29.61 -5.08 -21.60
N GLU A 77 -30.01 -4.69 -22.79
CA GLU A 77 -29.07 -4.40 -23.89
C GLU A 77 -28.81 -2.89 -23.97
N SER A 78 -27.54 -2.52 -24.06
CA SER A 78 -27.11 -1.13 -24.22
C SER A 78 -25.82 -1.09 -25.05
N ASP A 79 -25.74 -0.23 -26.03
CA ASP A 79 -24.59 -0.01 -26.90
C ASP A 79 -23.97 -1.31 -27.44
N SER A 80 -24.81 -2.22 -27.93
CA SER A 80 -24.40 -3.56 -28.42
C SER A 80 -23.79 -4.49 -27.38
N THR A 81 -23.93 -4.18 -26.10
CA THR A 81 -23.51 -5.05 -25.01
C THR A 81 -24.73 -5.54 -24.23
N LEU A 82 -24.83 -6.85 -24.04
CA LEU A 82 -25.88 -7.49 -23.24
C LEU A 82 -25.41 -7.61 -21.78
N TYR A 83 -26.01 -6.86 -20.89
CA TYR A 83 -25.78 -6.95 -19.45
C TYR A 83 -26.79 -7.90 -18.82
N SER A 84 -26.30 -8.88 -18.06
CA SER A 84 -27.16 -9.91 -17.48
C SER A 84 -26.81 -10.18 -16.02
N ILE A 85 -27.84 -10.46 -15.22
CA ILE A 85 -27.69 -11.15 -13.94
C ILE A 85 -28.35 -12.52 -14.07
N TRP A 86 -27.63 -13.56 -13.70
CA TRP A 86 -28.08 -14.93 -13.65
C TRP A 86 -28.17 -15.36 -12.20
N HIS A 87 -29.37 -15.64 -11.73
CA HIS A 87 -29.59 -16.10 -10.37
C HIS A 87 -30.15 -17.54 -10.38
N ILE A 88 -29.90 -18.25 -9.29
CA ILE A 88 -30.46 -19.57 -9.07
C ILE A 88 -31.98 -19.46 -9.03
N LYS A 89 -32.69 -20.40 -9.65
CA LYS A 89 -34.12 -20.39 -9.70
C LYS A 89 -34.76 -20.29 -8.31
N GLY A 90 -35.63 -19.30 -8.11
CA GLY A 90 -36.26 -19.02 -6.82
C GLY A 90 -35.42 -18.12 -5.89
N HIS A 91 -34.27 -17.61 -6.34
CA HIS A 91 -33.43 -16.66 -5.60
C HIS A 91 -33.60 -15.23 -6.11
N ASP A 92 -34.84 -14.78 -6.25
CA ASP A 92 -35.16 -13.42 -6.73
C ASP A 92 -35.20 -12.34 -5.60
N TYR A 93 -34.49 -12.59 -4.51
CA TYR A 93 -34.41 -11.69 -3.35
C TYR A 93 -33.94 -10.26 -3.70
N TYR A 94 -33.36 -10.06 -4.87
CA TYR A 94 -32.98 -8.75 -5.37
C TYR A 94 -34.20 -7.88 -5.68
N GLU A 95 -35.30 -8.44 -6.18
CA GLU A 95 -36.52 -7.67 -6.49
C GLU A 95 -37.19 -7.12 -5.24
N ALA A 96 -37.34 -7.98 -4.22
CA ALA A 96 -37.97 -7.59 -2.97
C ALA A 96 -37.18 -6.54 -2.16
N ALA A 97 -35.88 -6.45 -2.39
CA ALA A 97 -35.00 -5.52 -1.67
C ALA A 97 -34.83 -4.18 -2.37
N PHE A 98 -35.11 -4.08 -3.67
CA PHE A 98 -34.82 -2.94 -4.54
C PHE A 98 -36.05 -2.54 -5.37
N ASP A 99 -37.14 -2.24 -4.70
CA ASP A 99 -38.42 -1.87 -5.28
C ASP A 99 -38.54 -0.41 -5.72
N SER A 100 -37.67 0.45 -5.20
CA SER A 100 -37.66 1.89 -5.51
C SER A 100 -36.76 2.27 -6.69
N ILE A 101 -35.91 1.36 -7.14
CA ILE A 101 -34.97 1.61 -8.26
C ILE A 101 -35.77 1.67 -9.57
N ARG A 102 -35.65 2.78 -10.34
CA ARG A 102 -36.23 2.91 -11.66
C ARG A 102 -35.49 2.16 -12.74
N ASP A 103 -34.18 1.98 -12.55
CA ASP A 103 -33.32 1.18 -13.43
C ASP A 103 -33.35 -0.29 -13.01
N THR A 104 -32.90 -1.18 -13.87
CA THR A 104 -32.75 -2.60 -13.56
C THR A 104 -31.37 -2.86 -12.95
N ILE A 105 -31.19 -3.98 -12.23
CA ILE A 105 -29.87 -4.37 -11.72
C ILE A 105 -28.84 -4.49 -12.86
N PRO A 106 -29.13 -5.11 -14.00
CA PRO A 106 -28.25 -5.07 -15.17
C PRO A 106 -27.92 -3.65 -15.64
N GLY A 107 -28.86 -2.71 -15.57
CA GLY A 107 -28.63 -1.29 -15.89
C GLY A 107 -27.66 -0.63 -14.90
N LEU A 108 -27.73 -0.95 -13.61
CA LEU A 108 -26.75 -0.46 -12.63
C LEU A 108 -25.35 -1.03 -12.89
N ILE A 109 -25.23 -2.29 -13.28
CA ILE A 109 -23.96 -2.93 -13.68
C ILE A 109 -23.36 -2.18 -14.88
N ARG A 110 -24.17 -1.90 -15.90
CA ARG A 110 -23.78 -1.07 -17.05
C ARG A 110 -23.24 0.29 -16.60
N ASN A 111 -23.99 1.01 -15.77
CA ASN A 111 -23.62 2.35 -15.31
C ASN A 111 -22.28 2.36 -14.56
N LEU A 112 -22.04 1.33 -13.73
CA LEU A 112 -20.76 1.17 -13.02
C LEU A 112 -19.60 0.90 -14.00
N ARG A 113 -19.81 0.03 -14.98
CA ARG A 113 -18.80 -0.26 -16.01
C ARG A 113 -18.44 0.98 -16.82
N GLU A 114 -19.45 1.69 -17.34
CA GLU A 114 -19.24 2.91 -18.12
C GLU A 114 -18.53 4.01 -17.33
N ASN A 115 -18.80 4.11 -16.04
CA ASN A 115 -18.09 5.05 -15.18
C ASN A 115 -16.59 4.70 -15.04
N LEU A 116 -16.27 3.43 -14.96
CA LEU A 116 -14.87 2.97 -14.92
C LEU A 116 -14.18 3.18 -16.26
N GLU A 117 -14.84 2.91 -17.38
CA GLU A 117 -14.28 3.19 -18.71
C GLU A 117 -13.91 4.68 -18.87
N ARG A 118 -14.79 5.57 -18.41
CA ARG A 118 -14.53 7.02 -18.43
C ARG A 118 -13.37 7.41 -17.52
N THR A 119 -13.27 6.76 -16.34
CA THR A 119 -12.22 7.06 -15.37
C THR A 119 -10.85 6.61 -15.85
N TYR A 120 -10.76 5.41 -16.43
CA TYR A 120 -9.50 4.81 -16.86
C TYR A 120 -9.22 4.95 -18.35
N LYS A 121 -10.14 5.53 -19.11
CA LYS A 121 -10.07 5.68 -20.59
C LYS A 121 -9.84 4.34 -21.30
N LEU A 122 -10.46 3.29 -20.81
CA LEU A 122 -10.39 1.94 -21.36
C LEU A 122 -11.79 1.50 -21.78
N SER A 123 -11.98 1.13 -23.05
CA SER A 123 -13.26 0.63 -23.56
C SER A 123 -13.44 -0.86 -23.24
N TYR A 124 -14.66 -1.28 -22.94
CA TYR A 124 -15.01 -2.69 -22.75
C TYR A 124 -15.14 -3.39 -24.10
N PRO A 125 -14.40 -4.48 -24.35
CA PRO A 125 -14.28 -5.03 -25.72
C PRO A 125 -15.26 -6.16 -26.03
N PHE A 126 -16.15 -6.56 -25.10
CA PHE A 126 -17.05 -7.70 -25.31
C PHE A 126 -18.50 -7.25 -25.54
N ASP A 127 -19.25 -8.09 -26.26
CA ASP A 127 -20.66 -7.87 -26.59
C ASP A 127 -21.62 -8.29 -25.47
N ARG A 128 -21.12 -8.80 -24.36
CA ARG A 128 -21.92 -9.20 -23.21
C ARG A 128 -21.13 -9.04 -21.90
N PHE A 129 -21.88 -8.93 -20.80
CA PHE A 129 -21.36 -8.95 -19.44
C PHE A 129 -22.35 -9.67 -18.52
N SER A 130 -21.92 -10.72 -17.85
CA SER A 130 -22.77 -11.58 -17.04
C SER A 130 -22.29 -11.67 -15.60
N VAL A 131 -23.17 -11.35 -14.66
CA VAL A 131 -22.98 -11.61 -13.23
C VAL A 131 -23.75 -12.87 -12.89
N VAL A 132 -23.10 -13.88 -12.36
CA VAL A 132 -23.64 -15.22 -12.18
C VAL A 132 -23.60 -15.65 -10.73
N GLU A 133 -24.76 -15.90 -10.14
CA GLU A 133 -24.88 -16.51 -8.81
C GLU A 133 -24.45 -17.97 -8.88
N VAL A 134 -23.62 -18.37 -7.92
CA VAL A 134 -23.16 -19.77 -7.81
C VAL A 134 -23.31 -20.28 -6.38
N PRO A 135 -23.53 -21.61 -6.20
CA PRO A 135 -23.47 -22.20 -4.88
C PRO A 135 -22.17 -21.82 -4.16
N ALA A 136 -22.23 -21.66 -2.83
CA ALA A 136 -21.11 -21.15 -2.04
C ALA A 136 -19.80 -21.93 -2.25
N GLN A 137 -19.87 -23.24 -2.39
CA GLN A 137 -18.72 -24.10 -2.61
C GLN A 137 -18.02 -23.88 -3.96
N PHE A 138 -18.66 -23.21 -4.91
CA PHE A 138 -18.09 -22.91 -6.23
C PHE A 138 -17.43 -21.56 -6.28
N TYR A 139 -17.61 -20.73 -5.25
CA TYR A 139 -17.17 -19.36 -5.27
C TYR A 139 -15.68 -19.21 -4.97
N SER A 140 -15.22 -19.82 -3.88
CA SER A 140 -13.84 -19.70 -3.44
C SER A 140 -13.39 -20.87 -2.59
N TYR A 141 -12.15 -21.27 -2.74
CA TYR A 141 -11.46 -22.19 -1.84
C TYR A 141 -9.96 -21.90 -1.79
N VAL A 142 -9.36 -22.25 -0.67
CA VAL A 142 -7.92 -22.08 -0.47
C VAL A 142 -7.17 -23.20 -1.20
N ARG A 143 -6.18 -22.82 -2.00
CA ARG A 143 -5.24 -23.73 -2.65
C ARG A 143 -3.89 -23.64 -1.98
N SER A 144 -3.10 -24.71 -2.03
CA SER A 144 -1.75 -24.72 -1.44
C SER A 144 -0.79 -23.73 -2.09
N TRP A 145 -1.05 -23.31 -3.32
CA TRP A 145 -0.20 -22.41 -4.12
C TRP A 145 -0.83 -21.05 -4.42
N SER A 146 -2.12 -20.91 -4.27
CA SER A 146 -2.81 -19.64 -4.45
C SER A 146 -4.09 -19.57 -3.62
N GLN A 147 -4.40 -18.37 -3.17
CA GLN A 147 -5.68 -18.05 -2.57
C GLN A 147 -6.51 -17.33 -3.64
N ALA A 148 -6.98 -18.06 -4.61
CA ALA A 148 -7.68 -17.49 -5.75
C ALA A 148 -9.16 -17.84 -5.74
N GLN A 149 -9.97 -16.93 -6.21
CA GLN A 149 -11.33 -17.24 -6.66
C GLN A 149 -11.27 -18.09 -7.91
N GLU A 150 -12.41 -18.74 -8.23
CA GLU A 150 -12.52 -19.44 -9.50
C GLU A 150 -12.37 -18.49 -10.67
N VAL A 151 -11.47 -18.82 -11.60
CA VAL A 151 -11.26 -18.07 -12.82
C VAL A 151 -12.33 -18.44 -13.84
N VAL A 152 -12.97 -17.42 -14.41
CA VAL A 152 -13.96 -17.58 -15.48
C VAL A 152 -13.61 -16.67 -16.66
N GLN A 153 -14.40 -16.66 -17.71
CA GLN A 153 -14.20 -15.77 -18.85
C GLN A 153 -14.31 -14.30 -18.41
N PRO A 154 -13.64 -13.37 -19.14
CA PRO A 154 -13.59 -11.96 -18.76
C PRO A 154 -14.97 -11.24 -18.74
N GLU A 155 -15.93 -11.73 -19.51
CA GLU A 155 -17.29 -11.21 -19.51
C GLU A 155 -18.21 -11.82 -18.44
N MET A 156 -17.65 -12.66 -17.54
CA MET A 156 -18.38 -13.29 -16.44
C MET A 156 -17.79 -12.92 -15.11
N VAL A 157 -18.66 -12.72 -14.13
CA VAL A 157 -18.30 -12.57 -12.70
C VAL A 157 -19.15 -13.51 -11.88
N LEU A 158 -18.51 -14.31 -11.03
CA LEU A 158 -19.21 -15.17 -10.11
C LEU A 158 -19.44 -14.45 -8.78
N PHE A 159 -20.61 -14.66 -8.19
CA PHE A 159 -20.89 -14.24 -6.83
C PHE A 159 -21.61 -15.39 -6.08
N PRO A 160 -21.36 -15.54 -4.76
CA PRO A 160 -21.94 -16.64 -4.01
C PRO A 160 -23.40 -16.38 -3.64
N GLU A 161 -24.17 -17.44 -3.52
CA GLU A 161 -25.56 -17.38 -3.06
C GLU A 161 -25.69 -16.64 -1.72
N LEU A 162 -26.80 -15.90 -1.56
CA LEU A 162 -27.10 -15.15 -0.34
C LEU A 162 -27.35 -16.10 0.85
N GLY A 163 -26.89 -15.70 2.03
CA GLY A 163 -27.03 -16.45 3.27
C GLY A 163 -25.91 -17.47 3.52
N CYS A 164 -24.99 -17.64 2.59
CA CYS A 164 -23.77 -18.42 2.83
C CYS A 164 -22.71 -17.58 3.59
N MET A 165 -21.64 -18.26 4.03
CA MET A 165 -20.56 -17.59 4.77
C MET A 165 -19.86 -16.46 3.99
N PHE A 166 -19.91 -16.47 2.66
CA PHE A 166 -19.28 -15.48 1.79
C PHE A 166 -20.22 -14.33 1.41
N ASN A 167 -21.53 -14.48 1.59
CA ASN A 167 -22.52 -13.50 1.22
C ASN A 167 -23.64 -13.42 2.26
N GLN A 168 -23.40 -12.62 3.31
CA GLN A 168 -24.37 -12.37 4.39
C GLN A 168 -24.93 -10.95 4.30
N MET A 169 -25.06 -10.41 3.10
CA MET A 169 -25.57 -9.06 2.89
C MET A 169 -27.03 -8.96 3.33
N ASP A 170 -27.30 -8.08 4.26
CA ASP A 170 -28.65 -7.69 4.66
C ASP A 170 -29.00 -6.38 3.94
N PHE A 171 -29.66 -6.49 2.81
CA PHE A 171 -30.05 -5.34 1.98
C PHE A 171 -30.98 -4.37 2.71
N VAL A 172 -31.96 -4.89 3.46
CA VAL A 172 -32.93 -4.06 4.20
C VAL A 172 -32.23 -3.23 5.29
N ARG A 173 -31.38 -3.86 6.06
CA ARG A 173 -30.60 -3.19 7.11
C ARG A 173 -29.62 -2.18 6.51
N SER A 174 -28.99 -2.54 5.42
CA SER A 174 -28.01 -1.68 4.72
C SER A 174 -28.71 -0.43 4.17
N LYS A 175 -29.91 -0.55 3.55
CA LYS A 175 -30.75 0.58 3.12
C LYS A 175 -31.08 1.51 4.29
N LYS A 176 -31.58 0.96 5.40
CA LYS A 176 -31.86 1.74 6.61
C LYS A 176 -30.64 2.49 7.15
N ASN A 177 -29.46 1.84 7.10
CA ASN A 177 -28.23 2.48 7.53
C ASN A 177 -27.81 3.61 6.61
N GLN A 178 -27.93 3.46 5.29
CA GLN A 178 -27.62 4.51 4.32
C GLN A 178 -28.46 5.75 4.57
N LEU A 179 -29.77 5.58 4.72
CA LEU A 179 -30.69 6.67 5.03
C LEU A 179 -30.35 7.38 6.35
N LYS A 180 -30.04 6.59 7.40
CA LYS A 180 -29.69 7.13 8.72
C LYS A 180 -28.37 7.91 8.71
N TRP A 181 -27.34 7.39 8.04
CA TRP A 181 -26.03 8.05 8.00
C TRP A 181 -26.04 9.30 7.14
N SER A 182 -26.75 9.28 6.01
CA SER A 182 -26.98 10.46 5.17
C SER A 182 -27.60 11.60 5.94
N LYS A 183 -28.67 11.32 6.70
CA LYS A 183 -29.34 12.30 7.54
C LYS A 183 -28.42 12.87 8.64
N ARG A 184 -27.58 12.01 9.26
CA ARG A 184 -26.57 12.46 10.25
C ARG A 184 -25.47 13.32 9.63
N GLY A 185 -25.13 13.07 8.38
CA GLY A 185 -24.16 13.86 7.60
C GLY A 185 -24.73 15.14 7.01
N GLY A 186 -25.97 15.50 7.31
CA GLY A 186 -26.63 16.73 6.84
C GLY A 186 -27.13 16.65 5.38
N ARG A 187 -27.12 15.47 4.75
CA ARG A 187 -27.64 15.26 3.40
C ARG A 187 -28.75 14.21 3.41
N GLU A 188 -29.95 14.61 3.14
CA GLU A 188 -31.06 13.67 3.00
C GLU A 188 -31.06 13.08 1.58
N ILE A 189 -31.10 11.76 1.47
CA ILE A 189 -31.15 11.02 0.19
C ILE A 189 -32.50 10.33 0.03
N SER A 190 -32.91 10.09 -1.22
CA SER A 190 -34.11 9.33 -1.53
C SER A 190 -33.93 7.83 -1.24
N GLU A 191 -35.04 7.10 -1.18
CA GLU A 191 -35.00 5.63 -1.08
C GLU A 191 -34.31 5.01 -2.27
N GLU A 192 -34.58 5.47 -3.49
CA GLU A 192 -33.92 5.07 -4.72
C GLU A 192 -32.39 5.26 -4.64
N GLU A 193 -31.93 6.44 -4.19
CA GLU A 193 -30.49 6.70 -4.02
C GLU A 193 -29.86 5.77 -2.97
N ALA A 194 -30.57 5.47 -1.89
CA ALA A 194 -30.11 4.54 -0.88
C ALA A 194 -29.97 3.11 -1.42
N GLU A 195 -30.93 2.65 -2.21
CA GLU A 195 -30.91 1.33 -2.85
C GLU A 195 -29.79 1.22 -3.89
N ILE A 196 -29.60 2.23 -4.73
CA ILE A 196 -28.48 2.29 -5.67
C ILE A 196 -27.14 2.20 -4.95
N ARG A 197 -26.95 2.92 -3.84
CA ARG A 197 -25.73 2.85 -3.02
C ARG A 197 -25.51 1.46 -2.42
N VAL A 198 -26.58 0.82 -1.96
CA VAL A 198 -26.50 -0.54 -1.38
C VAL A 198 -26.13 -1.55 -2.47
N MET A 199 -26.74 -1.47 -3.63
CA MET A 199 -26.44 -2.34 -4.77
C MET A 199 -25.00 -2.13 -5.26
N ASN A 200 -24.57 -0.88 -5.41
CA ASN A 200 -23.19 -0.57 -5.80
C ASN A 200 -22.20 -1.11 -4.78
N SER A 201 -22.48 -0.99 -3.48
CA SER A 201 -21.63 -1.55 -2.43
C SER A 201 -21.59 -3.08 -2.49
N PHE A 202 -22.71 -3.72 -2.77
CA PHE A 202 -22.78 -5.17 -2.96
C PHE A 202 -21.96 -5.65 -4.15
N LEU A 203 -22.16 -5.06 -5.31
CA LEU A 203 -21.40 -5.37 -6.52
C LEU A 203 -19.90 -5.08 -6.33
N TRP A 204 -19.56 -4.00 -5.62
CA TRP A 204 -18.18 -3.65 -5.31
C TRP A 204 -17.48 -4.69 -4.43
N ILE A 205 -18.17 -5.34 -3.48
CA ILE A 205 -17.59 -6.42 -2.65
C ILE A 205 -17.03 -7.55 -3.53
N PHE A 206 -17.71 -7.90 -4.61
CA PHE A 206 -17.29 -8.98 -5.52
C PHE A 206 -16.41 -8.48 -6.67
N SER A 207 -16.18 -7.18 -6.77
CA SER A 207 -15.38 -6.55 -7.82
C SER A 207 -13.93 -6.29 -7.41
N GLN A 208 -13.61 -6.40 -6.12
CA GLN A 208 -12.26 -6.06 -5.64
C GLN A 208 -11.27 -7.16 -5.97
N THR A 209 -10.16 -6.78 -6.59
CA THR A 209 -9.03 -7.66 -6.89
C THR A 209 -8.24 -8.08 -5.64
N GLU A 210 -8.44 -7.39 -4.52
CA GLU A 210 -7.89 -7.73 -3.21
C GLU A 210 -9.06 -7.87 -2.22
N GLY A 211 -9.59 -9.07 -2.13
CA GLY A 211 -10.71 -9.34 -1.23
C GLY A 211 -10.31 -9.35 0.22
N ASN A 212 -10.48 -8.23 0.90
CA ASN A 212 -10.79 -8.26 2.31
C ASN A 212 -12.26 -8.65 2.44
N TYR A 213 -12.56 -9.93 2.42
CA TYR A 213 -13.89 -10.39 2.80
C TYR A 213 -14.09 -10.09 4.28
N ASN A 214 -14.73 -8.99 4.57
CA ASN A 214 -15.27 -8.73 5.88
C ASN A 214 -16.48 -9.65 6.10
N PHE A 215 -16.21 -10.83 6.61
CA PHE A 215 -17.26 -11.65 7.19
C PHE A 215 -17.90 -10.84 8.32
N SER A 216 -19.15 -10.46 8.15
CA SER A 216 -20.01 -9.77 9.10
C SER A 216 -19.35 -8.69 9.95
N SER A 217 -20.08 -7.64 10.22
CA SER A 217 -19.71 -6.52 11.07
C SER A 217 -19.25 -6.94 12.46
N GLY A 218 -18.08 -7.52 12.60
CA GLY A 218 -17.57 -7.90 13.92
C GLY A 218 -16.39 -8.86 13.95
N SER A 219 -16.18 -9.67 12.94
CA SER A 219 -15.02 -10.56 12.91
C SER A 219 -14.03 -10.11 11.83
N ARG A 220 -12.94 -9.50 12.24
CA ARG A 220 -11.76 -9.26 11.40
C ARG A 220 -11.04 -10.59 11.18
N GLY A 221 -11.65 -11.49 10.43
CA GLY A 221 -10.97 -12.66 9.91
C GLY A 221 -10.01 -12.19 8.82
N LYS A 222 -8.72 -12.30 9.03
CA LYS A 222 -7.69 -12.12 8.02
C LYS A 222 -7.74 -13.30 7.05
N PHE A 223 -8.73 -13.35 6.19
CA PHE A 223 -8.59 -14.02 4.92
C PHE A 223 -8.13 -12.97 3.90
N ASN A 224 -6.84 -12.67 3.89
CA ASN A 224 -6.22 -12.12 2.71
C ASN A 224 -6.30 -13.21 1.65
N ILE A 225 -7.41 -13.24 0.95
CA ILE A 225 -7.40 -13.80 -0.39
C ILE A 225 -6.60 -12.78 -1.17
N SER A 226 -5.27 -12.95 -1.21
CA SER A 226 -4.49 -12.27 -2.22
C SER A 226 -5.05 -12.81 -3.51
N SER A 227 -5.91 -12.03 -4.13
CA SER A 227 -6.30 -12.29 -5.47
C SER A 227 -5.01 -12.17 -6.28
N GLN A 228 -4.38 -13.27 -6.57
CA GLN A 228 -3.78 -13.33 -7.89
C GLN A 228 -4.96 -13.09 -8.79
N SER A 229 -5.22 -11.83 -8.92
CA SER A 229 -6.27 -11.18 -9.60
C SER A 229 -7.03 -12.15 -10.45
N ASN A 230 -8.22 -12.50 -10.03
CA ASN A 230 -9.16 -12.86 -11.05
C ASN A 230 -9.17 -11.63 -11.98
N PRO A 231 -8.54 -11.66 -13.17
CA PRO A 231 -8.49 -10.52 -14.07
C PRO A 231 -9.90 -10.13 -14.54
N TYR A 232 -10.89 -10.89 -14.19
CA TYR A 232 -12.25 -10.90 -14.65
C TYR A 232 -13.25 -10.45 -13.60
N PHE A 233 -12.79 -9.70 -12.61
CA PHE A 233 -13.70 -9.03 -11.70
C PHE A 233 -14.59 -8.03 -12.43
N LEU A 234 -15.75 -7.81 -11.87
CA LEU A 234 -16.76 -6.91 -12.40
C LEU A 234 -16.18 -5.54 -12.79
N PHE A 235 -15.24 -5.02 -12.02
CA PHE A 235 -14.63 -3.72 -12.23
C PHE A 235 -13.10 -3.80 -12.04
N PRO A 236 -12.37 -4.52 -12.89
CA PRO A 236 -10.93 -4.44 -12.85
C PRO A 236 -10.51 -3.00 -13.13
N GLU A 237 -9.61 -2.47 -12.34
CA GLU A 237 -9.02 -1.14 -12.60
C GLU A 237 -8.35 -1.09 -13.97
N LEU A 238 -7.92 -2.25 -14.46
CA LEU A 238 -7.34 -2.44 -15.79
C LEU A 238 -7.93 -3.70 -16.42
N TYR A 239 -8.25 -3.64 -17.68
CA TYR A 239 -8.69 -4.79 -18.45
C TYR A 239 -7.49 -5.61 -18.93
N ASN A 240 -6.75 -6.20 -17.98
CA ASN A 240 -5.55 -7.01 -18.26
C ASN A 240 -5.81 -8.27 -19.07
N PHE A 241 -7.08 -8.69 -19.19
CA PHE A 241 -7.50 -9.76 -20.10
C PHE A 241 -7.44 -9.38 -21.60
N ARG A 242 -7.10 -8.13 -21.93
CA ARG A 242 -6.98 -7.64 -23.31
C ARG A 242 -5.58 -7.87 -23.89
N TYR A 243 -4.58 -8.09 -23.06
CA TYR A 243 -3.21 -8.31 -23.49
C TYR A 243 -2.58 -9.50 -22.76
N ASN A 244 -1.59 -10.12 -23.42
CA ASN A 244 -0.78 -11.18 -22.83
C ASN A 244 0.68 -10.91 -23.11
N ILE A 245 1.43 -10.59 -22.07
CA ILE A 245 2.87 -10.36 -22.12
C ILE A 245 3.55 -11.58 -21.51
N TYR A 246 4.33 -12.30 -22.32
CA TYR A 246 4.97 -13.54 -21.87
C TYR A 246 6.48 -13.49 -22.04
N SER A 247 7.19 -14.19 -21.19
CA SER A 247 8.63 -14.42 -21.27
C SER A 247 8.93 -15.88 -20.96
N SER A 248 9.95 -16.42 -21.60
CA SER A 248 10.45 -17.77 -21.29
C SER A 248 11.25 -17.81 -19.98
N GLU A 249 11.74 -16.67 -19.52
CA GLU A 249 12.59 -16.54 -18.34
C GLU A 249 11.79 -16.05 -17.12
N TRP A 250 10.87 -15.08 -17.33
CA TRP A 250 10.13 -14.41 -16.28
C TRP A 250 8.62 -14.62 -16.43
N SER A 251 8.08 -15.57 -15.69
CA SER A 251 6.67 -15.95 -15.80
C SER A 251 5.67 -14.87 -15.33
N VAL A 252 6.12 -13.85 -14.60
CA VAL A 252 5.29 -12.83 -13.96
C VAL A 252 5.09 -11.54 -14.75
N THR A 253 5.51 -11.52 -16.02
CA THR A 253 5.56 -10.29 -16.83
C THR A 253 4.19 -9.61 -16.99
N ASN A 254 3.11 -10.37 -17.18
CA ASN A 254 1.76 -9.82 -17.19
C ASN A 254 1.43 -9.13 -15.87
N ARG A 255 1.69 -9.82 -14.75
CA ARG A 255 1.40 -9.29 -13.42
C ARG A 255 2.24 -8.07 -13.08
N LEU A 256 3.49 -8.04 -13.51
CA LEU A 256 4.39 -6.92 -13.33
C LEU A 256 3.85 -5.65 -14.00
N VAL A 257 3.44 -5.76 -15.28
CA VAL A 257 2.87 -4.64 -16.02
C VAL A 257 1.54 -4.20 -15.40
N GLU A 258 0.68 -5.14 -15.01
CA GLU A 258 -0.58 -4.85 -14.37
C GLU A 258 -0.39 -4.06 -13.06
N LEU A 259 0.44 -4.55 -12.13
CA LEU A 259 0.70 -3.88 -10.86
C LEU A 259 1.35 -2.50 -11.05
N TYR A 260 2.23 -2.37 -12.04
CA TYR A 260 2.80 -1.07 -12.40
C TYR A 260 1.71 -0.09 -12.85
N LEU A 261 0.76 -0.52 -13.69
CA LEU A 261 -0.32 0.33 -14.19
C LEU A 261 -1.37 0.65 -13.11
N GLN A 262 -1.65 -0.27 -12.19
CA GLN A 262 -2.61 -0.05 -11.08
C GLN A 262 -2.16 1.04 -10.11
N ARG A 263 -0.86 1.22 -9.89
CA ARG A 263 -0.28 2.23 -8.98
C ARG A 263 -0.99 2.34 -7.64
N LYS A 264 -1.25 1.24 -7.00
CA LYS A 264 -1.79 1.29 -5.64
C LYS A 264 -0.83 2.05 -4.74
N SER A 265 -1.32 3.12 -4.15
CA SER A 265 -0.59 3.85 -3.11
C SER A 265 -0.44 2.94 -1.90
N ASP A 266 0.79 2.62 -1.54
CA ASP A 266 1.11 1.84 -0.32
C ASP A 266 1.03 2.68 0.96
N ASN A 267 0.38 3.83 0.87
CA ASN A 267 0.24 4.75 2.01
C ASN A 267 -0.86 4.27 2.96
N ASN A 268 -0.76 3.02 3.40
CA ASN A 268 -1.69 2.45 4.34
C ASN A 268 -1.17 2.61 5.79
N GLY A 269 -1.30 3.84 6.32
CA GLY A 269 -0.93 4.14 7.72
C GLY A 269 -1.56 3.16 8.72
N TRP A 270 -2.76 2.70 8.43
CA TRP A 270 -3.46 1.69 9.22
C TRP A 270 -2.76 0.32 9.21
N GLU A 271 -2.24 -0.11 8.09
CA GLU A 271 -1.48 -1.36 7.98
C GLU A 271 -0.19 -1.31 8.81
N ARG A 272 0.49 -0.17 8.80
CA ARG A 272 1.67 0.07 9.62
C ARG A 272 1.34 0.06 11.12
N GLU A 273 0.24 0.70 11.53
CA GLU A 273 -0.20 0.69 12.93
C GLU A 273 -0.46 -0.74 13.43
N ILE A 274 -0.98 -1.63 12.57
CA ILE A 274 -1.26 -3.02 12.95
C ILE A 274 0.00 -3.89 12.90
N ASN A 275 0.87 -3.72 11.90
CA ASN A 275 1.96 -4.66 11.59
C ASN A 275 3.35 -4.11 11.94
N GLY A 276 3.48 -2.83 12.31
CA GLY A 276 4.76 -2.16 12.61
C GLY A 276 5.53 -1.69 11.38
N ILE A 277 5.44 -2.43 10.28
CA ILE A 277 6.01 -2.12 8.96
C ILE A 277 5.04 -2.50 7.85
N SER A 278 5.11 -1.81 6.72
CA SER A 278 4.25 -2.09 5.56
C SER A 278 4.68 -3.36 4.81
N ASN A 279 3.80 -3.89 3.97
CA ASN A 279 4.13 -5.07 3.16
C ASN A 279 5.23 -4.78 2.12
N ASN A 280 5.33 -3.56 1.59
CA ASN A 280 6.46 -3.16 0.73
C ASN A 280 7.78 -3.16 1.49
N GLU A 281 7.79 -2.71 2.74
CA GLU A 281 8.99 -2.75 3.59
C GLU A 281 9.40 -4.18 3.94
N LYS A 282 8.42 -5.06 4.21
CA LYS A 282 8.68 -6.51 4.35
C LYS A 282 9.25 -7.10 3.06
N ALA A 283 8.67 -6.76 1.91
CA ALA A 283 9.16 -7.20 0.60
C ALA A 283 10.59 -6.73 0.33
N ASN A 284 10.95 -5.48 0.69
CA ASN A 284 12.32 -4.99 0.61
C ASN A 284 13.29 -5.86 1.44
N ARG A 285 12.93 -6.20 2.68
CA ARG A 285 13.76 -7.08 3.53
C ARG A 285 13.88 -8.51 2.99
N LEU A 286 12.86 -9.01 2.29
CA LEU A 286 12.97 -10.29 1.59
C LEU A 286 13.91 -10.20 0.38
N MET A 287 13.79 -9.15 -0.43
CA MET A 287 14.65 -8.93 -1.61
C MET A 287 16.13 -8.71 -1.24
N GLU A 288 16.42 -8.24 -0.03
CA GLU A 288 17.79 -8.14 0.51
C GLU A 288 18.39 -9.52 0.76
N ARG A 289 17.59 -10.54 1.08
CA ARG A 289 18.02 -11.90 1.45
C ARG A 289 17.93 -12.90 0.31
N TYR A 290 16.92 -12.72 -0.55
CA TYR A 290 16.58 -13.66 -1.63
C TYR A 290 16.57 -12.93 -2.96
N SER A 291 16.98 -13.61 -4.01
CA SER A 291 16.80 -13.12 -5.39
C SER A 291 15.32 -13.07 -5.76
N PHE A 292 14.97 -12.24 -6.73
CA PHE A 292 13.60 -12.20 -7.25
C PHE A 292 13.17 -13.56 -7.81
N LYS A 293 14.08 -14.26 -8.47
CA LYS A 293 13.85 -15.60 -9.00
C LYS A 293 13.51 -16.63 -7.91
N GLU A 294 14.21 -16.60 -6.78
CA GLU A 294 13.90 -17.45 -5.62
C GLU A 294 12.53 -17.12 -5.02
N LEU A 295 12.21 -15.83 -4.85
CA LEU A 295 10.92 -15.39 -4.30
C LEU A 295 9.74 -15.78 -5.19
N LEU A 296 9.90 -15.84 -6.51
CA LEU A 296 8.86 -16.32 -7.42
C LEU A 296 8.54 -17.80 -7.23
N SER A 297 9.46 -18.59 -6.69
CA SER A 297 9.31 -20.02 -6.44
C SER A 297 9.04 -20.34 -4.96
N ASP A 298 9.03 -19.33 -4.07
CA ASP A 298 8.89 -19.55 -2.63
C ASP A 298 7.44 -19.46 -2.17
N VAL A 299 6.87 -20.59 -1.80
CA VAL A 299 5.49 -20.71 -1.29
C VAL A 299 5.31 -20.02 0.07
N LYS A 300 6.41 -19.86 0.86
CA LYS A 300 6.33 -19.31 2.23
C LYS A 300 6.02 -17.80 2.27
N HIS A 301 6.38 -17.09 1.21
CA HIS A 301 6.28 -15.62 1.13
C HIS A 301 5.29 -15.15 0.05
N LEU A 302 4.33 -15.99 -0.31
CA LEU A 302 3.32 -15.66 -1.32
C LEU A 302 2.49 -14.43 -0.99
N ASP A 303 2.28 -14.15 0.29
CA ASP A 303 1.57 -12.97 0.79
C ASP A 303 2.27 -11.64 0.43
N LEU A 304 3.60 -11.66 0.26
CA LEU A 304 4.41 -10.49 -0.11
C LEU A 304 4.81 -10.46 -1.60
N LEU A 305 4.44 -11.47 -2.35
CA LEU A 305 4.91 -11.62 -3.73
C LEU A 305 4.40 -10.49 -4.64
N ASN A 306 3.13 -10.07 -4.50
CA ASN A 306 2.60 -8.94 -5.26
C ASN A 306 3.34 -7.63 -4.96
N ASN A 307 3.72 -7.40 -3.70
CA ASN A 307 4.51 -6.23 -3.31
C ASN A 307 5.91 -6.27 -3.96
N THR A 308 6.54 -7.44 -3.94
CA THR A 308 7.85 -7.64 -4.60
C THR A 308 7.79 -7.40 -6.10
N ILE A 309 6.78 -7.96 -6.80
CA ILE A 309 6.58 -7.75 -8.23
C ILE A 309 6.31 -6.27 -8.54
N SER A 310 5.47 -5.61 -7.73
CA SER A 310 5.14 -4.21 -7.89
C SER A 310 6.38 -3.31 -7.76
N LEU A 311 7.18 -3.51 -6.72
CA LEU A 311 8.42 -2.76 -6.50
C LEU A 311 9.42 -2.96 -7.64
N LYS A 312 9.60 -4.21 -8.09
CA LYS A 312 10.45 -4.51 -9.26
C LYS A 312 9.94 -3.84 -10.54
N GLY A 313 8.62 -3.84 -10.76
CA GLY A 313 8.00 -3.15 -11.90
C GLY A 313 8.20 -1.64 -11.85
N TYR A 314 8.03 -1.00 -10.68
CA TYR A 314 8.27 0.43 -10.53
C TYR A 314 9.72 0.81 -10.79
N CYS A 315 10.67 0.01 -10.35
CA CYS A 315 12.08 0.25 -10.60
C CYS A 315 12.49 -0.06 -12.03
N LEU A 316 11.91 -1.09 -12.65
CA LEU A 316 12.18 -1.46 -14.05
C LEU A 316 11.84 -0.32 -15.02
N PHE A 317 10.65 0.29 -14.86
CA PHE A 317 10.21 1.34 -15.77
C PHE A 317 10.67 2.76 -15.35
N ALA A 318 11.31 2.89 -14.20
CA ALA A 318 11.75 4.19 -13.69
C ALA A 318 12.69 4.96 -14.64
N PRO A 319 13.68 4.36 -15.33
CA PRO A 319 14.52 5.08 -16.27
C PRO A 319 13.71 5.75 -17.40
N ALA A 320 12.72 5.06 -17.93
CA ALA A 320 11.84 5.62 -18.95
C ALA A 320 10.95 6.75 -18.39
N GLU A 321 10.45 6.61 -17.17
CA GLU A 321 9.69 7.68 -16.50
C GLU A 321 10.56 8.92 -16.23
N VAL A 322 11.86 8.75 -15.95
CA VAL A 322 12.79 9.86 -15.78
C VAL A 322 12.97 10.62 -17.09
N ASN A 323 13.13 9.89 -18.22
CA ASN A 323 13.39 10.51 -19.52
C ASN A 323 12.17 11.20 -20.12
N MET A 324 10.98 10.58 -19.97
CA MET A 324 9.76 11.04 -20.63
C MET A 324 8.79 11.80 -19.71
N GLY A 325 8.93 11.62 -18.40
CA GLY A 325 7.88 11.93 -17.43
C GLY A 325 6.85 10.80 -17.32
N ILE A 326 6.33 10.67 -16.11
CA ILE A 326 5.46 9.54 -15.70
C ILE A 326 4.19 9.44 -16.56
N SER A 327 3.52 10.56 -16.86
CA SER A 327 2.26 10.55 -17.61
C SER A 327 2.48 10.13 -19.07
N LEU A 328 3.46 10.72 -19.73
CA LEU A 328 3.75 10.42 -21.16
C LEU A 328 4.20 8.97 -21.32
N PHE A 329 5.03 8.44 -20.43
CA PHE A 329 5.44 7.05 -20.45
C PHE A 329 4.25 6.10 -20.30
N ARG A 330 3.35 6.38 -19.36
CA ARG A 330 2.14 5.57 -19.16
C ARG A 330 1.22 5.60 -20.38
N ASP A 331 0.99 6.77 -20.94
CA ASP A 331 0.16 6.90 -22.16
C ASP A 331 0.77 6.12 -23.33
N SER A 332 2.10 6.13 -23.45
CA SER A 332 2.82 5.33 -24.46
C SER A 332 2.68 3.83 -24.23
N LEU A 333 2.77 3.40 -22.95
CA LEU A 333 2.58 1.99 -22.59
C LEU A 333 1.14 1.54 -22.87
N TYR A 334 0.13 2.36 -22.50
CA TYR A 334 -1.28 2.07 -22.81
C TYR A 334 -1.51 1.95 -24.31
N ALA A 335 -1.01 2.89 -25.11
CA ALA A 335 -1.14 2.85 -26.57
C ALA A 335 -0.48 1.62 -27.18
N LEU A 336 0.64 1.15 -26.62
CA LEU A 336 1.31 -0.07 -27.06
C LEU A 336 0.49 -1.32 -26.70
N LEU A 337 -0.11 -1.37 -25.52
CA LEU A 337 -1.00 -2.46 -25.10
C LEU A 337 -2.26 -2.53 -25.96
N GLU A 338 -2.89 -1.39 -26.27
CA GLU A 338 -4.06 -1.31 -27.14
C GLU A 338 -3.78 -1.82 -28.57
N ARG A 339 -2.64 -1.47 -29.14
CA ARG A 339 -2.21 -1.98 -30.48
C ARG A 339 -2.03 -3.49 -30.51
N ASN A 340 -1.75 -4.11 -29.37
CA ASN A 340 -1.54 -5.53 -29.20
C ASN A 340 -2.72 -6.23 -28.52
N GLU A 341 -3.90 -5.64 -28.56
CA GLU A 341 -5.12 -6.21 -28.00
C GLU A 341 -5.40 -7.61 -28.55
N PHE A 342 -5.71 -8.56 -27.64
CA PHE A 342 -5.95 -9.98 -27.93
C PHE A 342 -4.80 -10.69 -28.66
N ARG A 343 -3.57 -10.21 -28.48
CA ARG A 343 -2.36 -10.81 -29.03
C ARG A 343 -1.39 -11.22 -27.94
N ASN A 344 -0.62 -12.26 -28.23
CA ASN A 344 0.47 -12.67 -27.36
C ASN A 344 1.73 -11.86 -27.73
N MET A 345 2.24 -11.08 -26.82
CA MET A 345 3.41 -10.23 -27.00
C MET A 345 4.57 -10.74 -26.14
N ARG A 346 5.75 -10.89 -26.72
CA ARG A 346 6.95 -11.22 -25.95
C ARG A 346 7.38 -10.02 -25.11
N PHE A 347 7.78 -10.27 -23.88
CA PHE A 347 8.27 -9.23 -22.98
C PHE A 347 9.48 -8.48 -23.54
N GLU A 348 10.38 -9.20 -24.21
CA GLU A 348 11.54 -8.63 -24.86
C GLU A 348 11.14 -7.60 -25.93
N ASN A 349 10.10 -7.89 -26.74
CA ASN A 349 9.59 -6.96 -27.75
C ASN A 349 8.92 -5.73 -27.14
N LEU A 350 8.24 -5.91 -25.99
CA LEU A 350 7.69 -4.79 -25.21
C LEU A 350 8.83 -3.86 -24.78
N LEU A 351 9.89 -4.42 -24.19
CA LEU A 351 11.05 -3.65 -23.74
C LEU A 351 11.76 -2.94 -24.90
N ASP A 352 12.01 -3.63 -26.03
CA ASP A 352 12.61 -3.03 -27.25
C ASP A 352 11.85 -1.76 -27.68
N THR A 353 10.51 -1.87 -27.70
CA THR A 353 9.67 -0.75 -28.12
C THR A 353 9.70 0.40 -27.09
N LEU A 354 9.64 0.07 -25.80
CA LEU A 354 9.67 1.08 -24.75
C LEU A 354 11.04 1.78 -24.66
N GLU A 355 12.15 1.06 -24.84
CA GLU A 355 13.49 1.62 -24.90
C GLU A 355 13.66 2.55 -26.10
N MET A 356 13.15 2.14 -27.27
CA MET A 356 13.18 2.97 -28.47
C MET A 356 12.38 4.28 -28.29
N ILE A 357 11.21 4.23 -27.63
CA ILE A 357 10.36 5.40 -27.41
C ILE A 357 10.95 6.32 -26.37
N SER A 358 11.48 5.77 -25.27
CA SER A 358 11.95 6.53 -24.10
C SER A 358 13.41 6.96 -24.19
N GLY A 359 14.21 6.29 -25.03
CA GLY A 359 15.66 6.46 -25.03
C GLY A 359 16.35 5.96 -23.76
N ALA A 360 15.66 5.17 -22.92
CA ALA A 360 16.17 4.66 -21.65
C ALA A 360 16.58 3.19 -21.76
N ASP A 361 17.64 2.80 -21.04
CA ASP A 361 18.01 1.39 -20.85
C ASP A 361 17.13 0.76 -19.74
N ILE A 362 16.01 0.17 -20.14
CA ILE A 362 15.08 -0.47 -19.20
C ILE A 362 15.61 -1.86 -18.81
N ARG A 363 16.29 -2.57 -19.72
CA ARG A 363 16.79 -3.92 -19.47
C ARG A 363 17.85 -3.99 -18.40
N ALA A 364 18.61 -2.93 -18.19
CA ALA A 364 19.56 -2.84 -17.07
C ALA A 364 18.88 -3.18 -15.73
N GLY A 365 17.60 -2.85 -15.55
CA GLY A 365 16.83 -3.16 -14.35
C GLY A 365 16.54 -4.65 -14.13
N ILE A 366 16.65 -5.49 -15.16
CA ILE A 366 16.44 -6.95 -15.05
C ILE A 366 17.74 -7.67 -14.66
N SER A 367 18.90 -7.12 -14.97
CA SER A 367 20.20 -7.77 -14.83
C SER A 367 20.54 -8.25 -13.41
N GLY A 368 19.83 -7.76 -12.40
CA GLY A 368 20.02 -8.13 -11.00
C GLY A 368 18.92 -9.01 -10.40
N TRP A 369 17.98 -9.52 -11.20
CA TRP A 369 16.83 -10.28 -10.67
C TRP A 369 17.16 -11.71 -10.23
N ASP A 370 18.32 -12.24 -10.62
CA ASP A 370 18.86 -13.55 -10.26
C ASP A 370 19.66 -13.55 -8.95
N ARG A 371 19.84 -12.38 -8.32
CA ARG A 371 20.60 -12.21 -7.06
C ARG A 371 19.85 -11.34 -6.07
N PRO A 372 20.17 -11.42 -4.76
CA PRO A 372 19.65 -10.51 -3.76
C PRO A 372 19.89 -9.05 -4.12
N THR A 373 18.95 -8.19 -3.77
CA THR A 373 19.00 -6.76 -4.11
C THR A 373 19.60 -5.98 -2.93
N PRO A 374 20.80 -5.40 -3.06
CA PRO A 374 21.34 -4.56 -2.02
C PRO A 374 20.49 -3.29 -1.87
N LEU A 375 20.10 -2.99 -0.62
CA LEU A 375 19.21 -1.87 -0.34
C LEU A 375 20.00 -0.57 -0.14
N PRO A 376 19.71 0.50 -0.88
CA PRO A 376 20.22 1.82 -0.56
C PRO A 376 19.58 2.39 0.72
N PHE A 377 20.26 3.40 1.33
CA PHE A 377 19.77 4.15 2.48
C PHE A 377 19.86 5.64 2.19
N TYR A 378 18.74 6.34 2.40
CA TYR A 378 18.63 7.76 2.07
C TYR A 378 18.49 8.63 3.31
N THR A 379 19.26 9.72 3.36
CA THR A 379 18.98 10.85 4.24
C THR A 379 18.14 11.86 3.48
N ILE A 380 17.00 12.25 4.05
CA ILE A 380 16.02 13.12 3.42
C ILE A 380 15.88 14.37 4.28
N GLY A 381 16.23 15.53 3.71
CA GLY A 381 16.09 16.85 4.34
C GLY A 381 14.63 17.29 4.41
N GLN A 382 14.36 18.30 5.24
CA GLN A 382 13.05 18.98 5.26
C GLN A 382 12.89 19.81 3.98
N PRO A 383 11.67 19.91 3.41
CA PRO A 383 11.43 20.78 2.27
C PRO A 383 11.52 22.25 2.68
N GLU A 384 12.26 23.03 1.91
CA GLU A 384 12.35 24.48 2.08
C GLU A 384 11.57 25.16 0.95
N VAL A 385 10.69 26.09 1.29
CA VAL A 385 9.91 26.84 0.31
C VAL A 385 10.18 28.34 0.48
N THR A 386 10.51 29.00 -0.63
CA THR A 386 10.68 30.44 -0.69
C THR A 386 9.66 31.04 -1.67
N LYS A 387 8.83 31.96 -1.18
CA LYS A 387 7.96 32.77 -2.00
C LYS A 387 8.76 33.95 -2.56
N ILE A 388 8.84 34.05 -3.88
CA ILE A 388 9.51 35.12 -4.59
C ILE A 388 8.45 36.00 -5.25
N THR A 389 8.47 37.29 -4.96
CA THR A 389 7.63 38.31 -5.61
C THR A 389 8.49 39.16 -6.51
N ASN A 390 8.31 39.05 -7.83
CA ASN A 390 9.03 39.86 -8.81
C ASN A 390 8.03 40.56 -9.75
N LYS A 391 8.07 41.90 -9.79
CA LYS A 391 7.16 42.72 -10.60
C LYS A 391 5.67 42.39 -10.44
N GLY A 392 5.27 42.02 -9.24
CA GLY A 392 3.88 41.68 -8.92
C GLY A 392 3.47 40.22 -9.28
N GLN A 393 4.37 39.43 -9.85
CA GLN A 393 4.18 38.01 -10.08
C GLN A 393 4.77 37.22 -8.91
N GLU A 394 3.97 36.32 -8.35
CA GLU A 394 4.39 35.43 -7.25
C GLU A 394 4.80 34.05 -7.79
N SER A 395 5.88 33.51 -7.25
CA SER A 395 6.37 32.17 -7.56
C SER A 395 6.88 31.53 -6.26
N PHE A 396 6.70 30.22 -6.14
CA PHE A 396 7.16 29.44 -4.99
C PHE A 396 8.27 28.49 -5.41
N VAL A 397 9.45 28.68 -4.86
CA VAL A 397 10.61 27.82 -5.10
C VAL A 397 10.68 26.78 -3.99
N LEU A 398 10.51 25.51 -4.34
CA LEU A 398 10.70 24.38 -3.44
C LEU A 398 12.11 23.83 -3.62
N LYS A 399 12.83 23.67 -2.52
CA LYS A 399 14.13 23.01 -2.42
C LYS A 399 14.01 21.75 -1.55
N GLN A 400 14.40 20.62 -2.11
CA GLN A 400 14.40 19.33 -1.42
C GLN A 400 15.76 18.68 -1.52
N LEU A 401 16.42 18.47 -0.39
CA LEU A 401 17.73 17.83 -0.32
C LEU A 401 17.57 16.36 -0.03
N VAL A 402 18.27 15.49 -0.79
CA VAL A 402 18.28 14.06 -0.62
C VAL A 402 19.68 13.49 -0.84
N SER A 403 20.14 12.61 0.06
CA SER A 403 21.45 11.97 -0.02
C SER A 403 21.32 10.45 -0.01
N ASN A 404 21.96 9.78 -0.95
CA ASN A 404 22.18 8.33 -0.90
C ASN A 404 23.47 8.05 -0.14
N ASN A 405 23.32 7.47 1.05
CA ASN A 405 24.45 7.20 1.94
C ASN A 405 25.03 5.78 1.81
N SER A 406 24.59 5.02 0.82
CA SER A 406 25.02 3.64 0.54
C SER A 406 25.98 3.54 -0.64
N ASP A 407 26.60 2.37 -0.81
CA ASP A 407 27.46 2.04 -1.94
C ASP A 407 26.69 1.52 -3.16
N ASN A 408 25.36 1.56 -3.12
CA ASN A 408 24.48 1.08 -4.18
C ASN A 408 23.67 2.22 -4.77
N ASP A 409 23.48 2.19 -6.08
CA ASP A 409 22.57 3.12 -6.76
C ASP A 409 21.14 2.92 -6.31
N GLY A 410 20.36 3.97 -6.38
CA GLY A 410 18.97 3.91 -5.97
C GLY A 410 18.06 4.90 -6.69
N MET A 411 16.78 4.83 -6.33
CA MET A 411 15.73 5.61 -6.93
C MET A 411 14.73 6.05 -5.85
N LEU A 412 14.33 7.31 -5.88
CA LEU A 412 13.25 7.84 -5.08
C LEU A 412 12.07 8.26 -5.96
N GLN A 413 10.89 8.33 -5.38
CA GLN A 413 9.74 9.01 -5.97
C GLN A 413 9.31 10.14 -5.05
N LEU A 414 9.21 11.33 -5.60
CA LEU A 414 8.73 12.53 -4.92
C LEU A 414 7.32 12.84 -5.44
N ASN A 415 6.38 13.05 -4.53
CA ASN A 415 5.03 13.51 -4.85
C ASN A 415 4.83 14.87 -4.14
N ILE A 416 4.74 15.92 -4.93
CA ILE A 416 4.61 17.29 -4.42
C ILE A 416 3.12 17.65 -4.46
N GLN A 417 2.57 18.01 -3.31
CA GLN A 417 1.18 18.46 -3.18
C GLN A 417 1.13 19.99 -3.26
N ILE A 418 0.32 20.51 -4.19
CA ILE A 418 0.20 21.94 -4.48
C ILE A 418 -1.25 22.39 -4.24
N GLY A 419 -1.46 23.61 -3.75
CA GLY A 419 -2.79 24.26 -3.72
C GLY A 419 -3.76 23.75 -2.64
N GLY A 420 -5.05 24.16 -2.75
CA GLY A 420 -6.08 24.06 -1.74
C GLY A 420 -6.69 22.68 -1.51
N TYR A 421 -7.37 22.51 -0.36
CA TYR A 421 -8.21 21.36 -0.10
C TYR A 421 -9.49 21.44 -0.95
N GLY A 422 -9.61 20.59 -1.99
CA GLY A 422 -10.83 20.43 -2.77
C GLY A 422 -10.99 18.99 -3.25
N PRO A 423 -12.22 18.46 -3.34
CA PRO A 423 -12.45 17.03 -3.68
C PRO A 423 -12.27 16.70 -5.17
N SER A 424 -11.92 17.64 -6.03
CA SER A 424 -11.97 17.47 -7.49
C SER A 424 -10.65 17.58 -8.25
N ILE A 425 -9.54 17.88 -7.57
CA ILE A 425 -8.23 17.98 -8.23
C ILE A 425 -7.23 17.23 -7.36
N ASP A 426 -6.58 16.19 -7.90
CA ASP A 426 -5.38 15.63 -7.29
C ASP A 426 -4.17 16.45 -7.78
N PRO A 427 -3.78 17.48 -7.03
CA PRO A 427 -2.74 18.43 -7.45
C PRO A 427 -1.34 17.86 -7.19
N ARG A 428 -1.17 16.53 -7.24
CA ARG A 428 0.10 15.88 -6.99
C ARG A 428 0.92 15.77 -8.26
N VAL A 429 2.08 16.41 -8.25
CA VAL A 429 3.09 16.19 -9.28
C VAL A 429 4.07 15.12 -8.79
N SER A 430 4.15 14.03 -9.53
CA SER A 430 5.00 12.89 -9.22
C SER A 430 6.26 12.92 -10.07
N ARG A 431 7.44 12.77 -9.44
CA ARG A 431 8.73 12.75 -10.11
C ARG A 431 9.62 11.63 -9.57
N LYS A 432 10.32 10.92 -10.45
CA LYS A 432 11.38 9.98 -10.08
C LYS A 432 12.71 10.70 -10.01
N LEU A 433 13.52 10.39 -8.99
CA LEU A 433 14.84 10.94 -8.77
C LEU A 433 15.87 9.81 -8.62
N PRO A 434 16.68 9.55 -9.66
CA PRO A 434 17.78 8.61 -9.54
C PRO A 434 18.92 9.23 -8.70
N LEU A 435 19.52 8.41 -7.85
CA LEU A 435 20.65 8.77 -6.99
C LEU A 435 21.73 7.70 -7.10
N ALA A 436 22.87 8.04 -7.62
CA ALA A 436 24.02 7.14 -7.62
C ALA A 436 24.52 6.86 -6.20
N ALA A 437 25.33 5.84 -6.03
CA ALA A 437 26.02 5.54 -4.79
C ALA A 437 26.74 6.78 -4.25
N ARG A 438 26.58 7.06 -2.96
CA ARG A 438 27.22 8.20 -2.26
C ARG A 438 26.88 9.59 -2.84
N GLN A 439 25.82 9.72 -3.65
CA GLN A 439 25.41 10.98 -4.27
C GLN A 439 24.41 11.74 -3.42
N THR A 440 24.60 13.07 -3.36
CA THR A 440 23.63 14.01 -2.79
C THR A 440 23.10 14.91 -3.91
N LYS A 441 21.80 15.10 -3.95
CA LYS A 441 21.11 15.99 -4.88
C LYS A 441 20.23 17.00 -4.17
N LEU A 442 20.24 18.23 -4.68
CA LEU A 442 19.29 19.27 -4.38
C LEU A 442 18.29 19.36 -5.55
N LEU A 443 17.05 18.97 -5.31
CA LEU A 443 15.95 19.21 -6.24
C LEU A 443 15.43 20.63 -6.04
N VAL A 444 15.33 21.39 -7.13
CA VAL A 444 14.72 22.72 -7.18
C VAL A 444 13.55 22.69 -8.16
N THR A 445 12.36 23.06 -7.69
CA THR A 445 11.16 23.18 -8.53
C THR A 445 10.46 24.50 -8.27
N VAL A 446 9.81 25.06 -9.31
CA VAL A 446 9.14 26.36 -9.25
C VAL A 446 7.64 26.18 -9.52
N TRP A 447 6.80 26.79 -8.69
CA TRP A 447 5.35 26.61 -8.70
C TRP A 447 4.65 27.98 -8.68
N GLU A 448 3.47 28.04 -9.30
CA GLU A 448 2.58 29.22 -9.22
C GLU A 448 1.79 29.25 -7.91
N GLU A 449 1.56 28.09 -7.28
CA GLU A 449 0.87 27.95 -6.01
C GLU A 449 1.79 27.32 -4.96
N ALA A 450 1.56 27.62 -3.69
CA ALA A 450 2.39 27.16 -2.59
C ALA A 450 2.36 25.63 -2.45
N PRO A 451 3.51 24.93 -2.51
CA PRO A 451 3.61 23.54 -2.10
C PRO A 451 3.30 23.40 -0.60
N ARG A 452 2.55 22.36 -0.25
CA ARG A 452 2.13 22.11 1.14
C ARG A 452 2.84 20.95 1.78
N GLN A 453 3.14 19.95 0.99
CA GLN A 453 3.71 18.69 1.46
C GLN A 453 4.52 18.06 0.33
N VAL A 454 5.61 17.42 0.71
CA VAL A 454 6.41 16.57 -0.15
C VAL A 454 6.34 15.15 0.43
N ASP A 455 5.74 14.22 -0.32
CA ASP A 455 5.77 12.81 0.03
C ASP A 455 6.96 12.16 -0.68
N VAL A 456 7.88 11.60 0.09
CA VAL A 456 9.07 10.92 -0.42
C VAL A 456 8.88 9.42 -0.25
N ASN A 457 8.77 8.69 -1.36
CA ASN A 457 8.74 7.23 -1.38
C ASN A 457 10.13 6.71 -1.79
N THR A 458 10.74 5.94 -0.91
CA THR A 458 12.07 5.39 -1.10
C THR A 458 12.11 4.13 -1.97
N LEU A 459 10.96 3.60 -2.39
CA LEU A 459 10.80 2.42 -3.26
C LEU A 459 11.53 1.19 -2.70
N ILE A 460 12.56 0.73 -3.41
CA ILE A 460 13.44 -0.37 -2.96
C ILE A 460 14.57 0.24 -2.14
N ALA A 461 14.43 0.25 -0.82
CA ALA A 461 15.40 0.82 0.11
C ALA A 461 15.30 0.19 1.50
N GLY A 462 16.35 0.44 2.30
CA GLY A 462 16.38 0.04 3.71
C GLY A 462 15.71 1.03 4.67
N ASN A 463 15.24 2.18 4.20
CA ASN A 463 14.55 3.18 5.01
C ASN A 463 13.24 2.66 5.60
N LEU A 464 12.98 3.02 6.85
CA LEU A 464 11.72 2.76 7.55
C LEU A 464 11.26 4.03 8.28
N PRO A 465 10.05 4.52 8.02
CA PRO A 465 9.12 4.08 6.98
C PRO A 465 9.65 4.38 5.57
N SER A 466 9.21 3.57 4.60
CA SER A 466 9.56 3.76 3.17
C SER A 466 8.92 5.01 2.55
N ILE A 467 7.86 5.53 3.16
CA ILE A 467 7.19 6.75 2.74
C ILE A 467 7.25 7.76 3.87
N LEU A 468 7.82 8.93 3.58
CA LEU A 468 7.86 10.08 4.48
C LEU A 468 6.94 11.19 3.94
N ASN A 469 6.00 11.63 4.77
CA ASN A 469 5.16 12.78 4.49
C ASN A 469 5.77 14.00 5.16
N LEU A 470 6.37 14.89 4.39
CA LEU A 470 7.09 16.05 4.87
C LEU A 470 6.25 17.32 4.64
N PRO A 471 5.61 17.88 5.70
CA PRO A 471 4.84 19.12 5.55
C PRO A 471 5.77 20.30 5.34
N VAL A 472 5.34 21.25 4.53
CA VAL A 472 5.97 22.57 4.41
C VAL A 472 5.47 23.42 5.59
N THR A 473 6.31 23.62 6.58
CA THR A 473 5.92 24.33 7.82
C THR A 473 6.17 25.85 7.76
N ASN A 474 7.19 26.26 7.01
CA ASN A 474 7.61 27.65 6.90
C ASN A 474 7.84 28.02 5.44
N ILE A 475 7.27 29.16 5.02
CA ILE A 475 7.51 29.77 3.72
C ILE A 475 8.28 31.05 3.95
N ARG A 476 9.52 31.15 3.45
CA ARG A 476 10.30 32.37 3.48
C ARG A 476 9.80 33.29 2.38
N GLU A 477 9.77 34.62 2.61
CA GLU A 477 9.38 35.59 1.60
C GLU A 477 10.62 36.39 1.18
N GLU A 478 10.85 36.46 -0.12
CA GLU A 478 11.91 37.27 -0.73
C GLU A 478 11.31 38.14 -1.86
N ARG A 479 11.72 39.40 -1.92
CA ARG A 479 11.25 40.38 -2.93
C ARG A 479 12.37 40.72 -3.89
N GLU A 480 12.02 41.01 -5.15
CA GLU A 480 12.92 41.50 -6.20
C GLU A 480 14.14 40.59 -6.47
N ARG A 481 14.00 39.28 -6.20
CA ARG A 481 15.01 38.28 -6.52
C ARG A 481 14.66 37.55 -7.81
N ALA A 482 15.69 37.14 -8.57
CA ALA A 482 15.50 36.21 -9.68
C ALA A 482 15.02 34.86 -9.18
N VAL A 483 14.09 34.24 -9.90
CA VAL A 483 13.61 32.88 -9.60
C VAL A 483 14.75 31.89 -9.83
N ASP A 484 14.94 30.94 -8.91
CA ASP A 484 15.95 29.91 -9.04
C ASP A 484 15.71 29.06 -10.29
N THR A 485 16.75 28.55 -10.91
CA THR A 485 16.64 27.65 -12.05
C THR A 485 16.16 26.26 -11.54
N GLU A 486 15.12 25.73 -12.19
CA GLU A 486 14.66 24.36 -11.91
C GLU A 486 15.71 23.32 -12.32
N GLY A 487 15.82 22.26 -11.54
CA GLY A 487 16.71 21.15 -11.87
C GLY A 487 17.09 20.30 -10.68
N ASP A 488 17.90 19.27 -10.99
CA ASP A 488 18.51 18.37 -10.02
C ASP A 488 20.01 18.66 -9.96
N PHE A 489 20.44 19.30 -8.89
CA PHE A 489 21.83 19.73 -8.73
C PHE A 489 22.59 18.77 -7.83
N ILE A 490 23.74 18.29 -8.26
CA ILE A 490 24.66 17.52 -7.41
C ILE A 490 25.32 18.48 -6.42
N VAL A 491 25.24 18.18 -5.15
CA VAL A 491 25.87 18.95 -4.06
C VAL A 491 26.85 18.08 -3.29
N THR A 492 27.94 18.68 -2.82
CA THR A 492 29.08 17.92 -2.27
C THR A 492 28.97 17.67 -0.78
N ASP A 493 28.21 18.49 -0.04
CA ASP A 493 28.15 18.38 1.42
C ASP A 493 26.72 18.48 1.97
N PHE A 494 26.23 17.35 2.45
CA PHE A 494 25.09 17.28 3.33
C PHE A 494 25.44 16.45 4.57
N SER A 495 25.74 17.13 5.67
CA SER A 495 25.83 16.51 6.97
C SER A 495 24.64 16.96 7.83
N PRO A 496 23.77 16.06 8.24
CA PRO A 496 22.70 16.39 9.20
C PRO A 496 23.21 16.55 10.62
N VAL A 497 24.53 16.31 10.85
CA VAL A 497 25.16 16.41 12.17
C VAL A 497 25.69 17.82 12.37
N VAL A 498 25.17 18.48 13.38
CA VAL A 498 25.66 19.80 13.81
C VAL A 498 26.86 19.60 14.74
N GLU A 499 27.91 20.37 14.51
CA GLU A 499 29.12 20.29 15.35
C GLU A 499 28.79 20.61 16.81
N GLY A 500 29.27 19.77 17.73
CA GLY A 500 28.99 19.91 19.19
C GLY A 500 27.71 19.25 19.68
N GLU A 501 26.94 18.59 18.81
CA GLU A 501 25.82 17.75 19.20
C GLU A 501 26.20 16.27 19.27
N VAL A 502 25.75 15.58 20.32
CA VAL A 502 25.79 14.11 20.42
C VAL A 502 24.37 13.60 20.55
N ILE A 503 23.97 12.73 19.65
CA ILE A 503 22.64 12.10 19.66
C ILE A 503 22.79 10.60 19.83
N VAL A 504 22.01 10.01 20.71
CA VAL A 504 21.88 8.56 20.87
C VAL A 504 20.43 8.18 20.62
N ASP A 505 20.24 7.39 19.58
CA ASP A 505 18.94 6.90 19.11
C ASP A 505 18.62 5.51 19.72
N ASN A 506 17.37 5.12 19.69
CA ASN A 506 16.94 3.77 20.11
C ASN A 506 17.47 2.64 19.18
N GLU A 507 18.02 2.97 18.01
CA GLU A 507 18.71 2.02 17.13
C GLU A 507 20.21 1.89 17.40
N ASP A 508 20.78 2.74 18.25
CA ASP A 508 22.20 2.74 18.58
C ASP A 508 22.56 1.65 19.59
N SER A 509 23.79 1.16 19.53
CA SER A 509 24.35 0.20 20.48
C SER A 509 24.49 0.74 21.92
N LEU A 510 24.30 2.03 22.11
CA LEU A 510 24.32 2.73 23.39
C LEU A 510 22.95 2.87 24.05
N PHE A 511 21.91 2.32 23.43
CA PHE A 511 20.55 2.25 23.97
C PHE A 511 20.27 0.88 24.60
N PHE A 512 19.67 0.87 25.78
CA PHE A 512 19.39 -0.32 26.58
C PHE A 512 17.98 -0.28 27.17
N LEU A 513 17.32 -1.44 27.20
CA LEU A 513 16.03 -1.64 27.85
C LEU A 513 16.20 -2.46 29.13
N SER A 514 15.35 -2.20 30.13
CA SER A 514 15.26 -3.08 31.29
C SER A 514 14.81 -4.48 30.89
N GLU A 515 15.21 -5.49 31.67
CA GLU A 515 14.71 -6.84 31.48
C GLU A 515 13.16 -6.87 31.54
N PRO A 516 12.52 -7.72 30.73
CA PRO A 516 11.07 -7.86 30.77
C PRO A 516 10.60 -8.21 32.18
N ALA A 517 9.57 -7.51 32.66
CA ALA A 517 8.92 -7.93 33.89
C ALA A 517 8.44 -9.38 33.74
N VAL A 518 8.65 -10.20 34.80
CA VAL A 518 8.17 -11.58 34.82
C VAL A 518 6.64 -11.55 34.78
N VAL A 519 6.08 -11.65 33.60
CA VAL A 519 4.64 -11.73 33.39
C VAL A 519 4.22 -13.17 33.66
N GLY A 520 3.23 -13.40 34.52
CA GLY A 520 2.71 -14.74 34.79
C GLY A 520 2.27 -15.47 33.53
N LEU A 521 2.14 -16.80 33.57
CA LEU A 521 1.89 -17.69 32.43
C LEU A 521 0.64 -17.32 31.58
N LEU A 522 -0.40 -16.74 32.17
CA LEU A 522 -1.64 -16.35 31.49
C LEU A 522 -1.49 -15.20 30.48
N PRO A 523 -0.78 -14.10 30.79
CA PRO A 523 -0.50 -13.06 29.81
C PRO A 523 0.41 -13.50 28.65
N LYS A 524 1.38 -14.41 28.91
CA LYS A 524 2.21 -14.99 27.82
C LYS A 524 1.42 -15.78 26.79
N TRP A 525 0.26 -16.30 27.16
CA TRP A 525 -0.60 -17.04 26.26
C TRP A 525 -1.52 -16.13 25.43
N LEU A 526 -1.83 -14.94 25.96
CA LEU A 526 -2.64 -13.93 25.31
C LEU A 526 -1.78 -12.97 24.45
N ASP A 527 -0.56 -12.68 24.86
CA ASP A 527 0.45 -12.01 24.03
C ASP A 527 1.26 -13.09 23.24
N LYS A 528 0.58 -13.83 22.39
CA LYS A 528 1.27 -14.38 21.24
C LYS A 528 1.77 -13.20 20.42
N VAL A 529 2.99 -12.75 20.74
CA VAL A 529 3.86 -12.14 19.76
C VAL A 529 3.94 -13.20 18.66
N GLU A 530 3.22 -12.98 17.59
CA GLU A 530 3.46 -13.71 16.35
C GLU A 530 4.96 -13.59 16.15
N ASN A 531 5.62 -14.71 16.00
CA ASN A 531 7.06 -14.80 15.77
C ASN A 531 7.31 -14.16 14.39
N THR A 532 7.17 -12.81 14.36
CA THR A 532 7.39 -12.03 13.16
C THR A 532 8.89 -12.06 12.95
N SER A 533 9.32 -12.56 11.81
CA SER A 533 10.70 -12.54 11.34
C SER A 533 11.30 -11.11 11.29
N PHE A 534 10.54 -10.10 11.73
CA PHE A 534 10.87 -8.69 11.69
C PHE A 534 10.93 -8.09 13.11
N LYS A 535 11.94 -7.24 13.35
CA LYS A 535 12.16 -6.55 14.62
C LYS A 535 10.96 -5.69 15.07
N TYR A 536 10.26 -5.05 14.11
CA TYR A 536 9.23 -4.07 14.40
C TYR A 536 7.85 -4.70 14.39
N ALA A 537 7.02 -4.33 15.37
CA ALA A 537 5.66 -4.81 15.51
C ALA A 537 4.67 -3.64 15.53
N GLY A 538 3.42 -3.91 15.21
CA GLY A 538 2.35 -2.93 15.33
C GLY A 538 2.00 -2.66 16.79
N VAL A 539 1.79 -1.40 17.09
CA VAL A 539 1.28 -0.95 18.40
C VAL A 539 -0.17 -0.54 18.21
N SER A 540 -1.08 -1.32 18.82
CA SER A 540 -2.49 -1.01 18.77
C SER A 540 -2.79 0.31 19.48
N PRO A 541 -3.49 1.26 18.86
CA PRO A 541 -3.89 2.50 19.53
C PRO A 541 -4.85 2.27 20.73
N TRP A 542 -5.44 1.07 20.82
CA TRP A 542 -6.38 0.69 21.88
C TRP A 542 -5.73 -0.11 23.00
N ARG A 543 -4.61 -0.75 22.76
CA ARG A 543 -3.92 -1.62 23.74
C ARG A 543 -2.42 -1.43 23.66
N ALA A 544 -1.85 -0.74 24.62
CA ALA A 544 -0.41 -0.58 24.74
C ALA A 544 0.26 -1.93 25.08
N PRO A 545 1.45 -2.22 24.53
CA PRO A 545 2.18 -3.45 24.77
C PRO A 545 2.68 -3.51 26.23
N LEU A 546 2.69 -4.71 26.81
CA LEU A 546 3.14 -4.94 28.18
C LEU A 546 4.66 -4.97 28.34
N GLN A 547 5.39 -5.14 27.23
CA GLN A 547 6.84 -5.13 27.17
C GLN A 547 7.29 -4.08 26.16
N TRP A 548 8.52 -3.57 26.29
CA TRP A 548 9.09 -2.68 25.33
C TRP A 548 9.06 -3.30 23.93
N THR A 549 8.31 -2.68 23.04
CA THR A 549 8.03 -3.17 21.67
C THR A 549 8.53 -2.16 20.66
N ALA A 550 9.45 -2.58 19.79
CA ALA A 550 9.94 -1.74 18.71
C ALA A 550 8.85 -1.55 17.64
N THR A 551 8.63 -0.30 17.23
CA THR A 551 7.69 0.07 16.19
C THR A 551 8.23 1.20 15.33
N THR A 552 7.66 1.44 14.13
CA THR A 552 8.10 2.51 13.22
C THR A 552 7.00 3.53 12.98
N ASN A 553 7.39 4.81 12.92
CA ASN A 553 6.49 5.90 12.58
C ASN A 553 7.29 7.07 11.97
N ALA A 554 6.69 7.81 11.02
CA ALA A 554 7.33 8.98 10.43
C ALA A 554 7.59 10.12 11.44
N ALA A 555 6.84 10.14 12.56
CA ALA A 555 7.00 11.12 13.64
C ALA A 555 8.17 10.80 14.59
N TYR A 556 8.75 9.60 14.53
CA TYR A 556 9.88 9.23 15.37
C TYR A 556 11.19 9.80 14.82
N TYR A 557 12.17 9.95 15.69
CA TYR A 557 13.53 10.30 15.29
C TYR A 557 14.16 9.14 14.51
N GLY A 558 15.17 9.42 13.74
CA GLY A 558 16.01 8.45 13.05
C GLY A 558 16.47 8.95 11.68
N ARG A 559 17.70 8.57 11.34
CA ARG A 559 18.31 8.98 10.06
C ARG A 559 17.78 8.17 8.88
N TYR A 560 17.72 6.86 9.04
CA TYR A 560 17.26 5.90 8.02
C TYR A 560 16.03 5.13 8.49
N ILE A 561 16.05 4.77 9.75
CA ILE A 561 14.99 4.04 10.43
C ILE A 561 14.42 4.98 11.49
N ARG A 562 13.17 5.41 11.31
CA ARG A 562 12.42 6.18 12.29
C ARG A 562 11.62 5.22 13.14
N SER A 563 12.19 4.81 14.24
CA SER A 563 11.59 3.83 15.15
C SER A 563 11.62 4.35 16.58
N ALA A 564 10.82 3.72 17.43
CA ALA A 564 10.85 3.92 18.86
C ALA A 564 10.44 2.63 19.56
N TYR A 565 10.72 2.53 20.87
CA TYR A 565 10.17 1.47 21.70
C TYR A 565 8.99 2.01 22.50
N VAL A 566 7.89 1.28 22.48
CA VAL A 566 6.65 1.65 23.19
C VAL A 566 6.32 0.61 24.25
N ILE A 567 5.89 1.07 25.43
CA ILE A 567 5.44 0.21 26.54
C ILE A 567 4.20 0.83 27.20
N LYS A 568 3.37 0.00 27.80
CA LYS A 568 2.27 0.46 28.66
C LYS A 568 2.82 1.21 29.88
N SER A 569 2.20 2.34 30.19
CA SER A 569 2.50 3.10 31.41
C SER A 569 2.33 2.25 32.66
N GLY A 570 3.18 2.46 33.63
CA GLY A 570 3.27 1.68 34.87
C GLY A 570 3.76 2.49 36.07
N ASN A 571 4.48 1.84 36.93
CA ASN A 571 4.98 2.40 38.20
C ASN A 571 6.47 2.77 38.17
N GLY A 572 7.08 2.91 37.00
CA GLY A 572 8.49 3.26 36.87
C GLY A 572 9.45 2.05 36.89
N SER A 573 8.94 0.82 37.02
CA SER A 573 9.81 -0.38 37.10
C SER A 573 10.42 -0.83 35.78
N GLN A 574 9.90 -0.35 34.66
CA GLN A 574 10.42 -0.63 33.32
C GLN A 574 11.09 0.63 32.78
N THR A 575 12.29 0.49 32.27
CA THR A 575 13.13 1.62 31.86
C THR A 575 13.74 1.45 30.49
N ALA A 576 14.00 2.60 29.85
CA ALA A 576 14.80 2.74 28.64
C ALA A 576 15.97 3.69 28.95
N THR A 577 17.20 3.29 28.68
CA THR A 577 18.41 4.02 29.07
C THR A 577 19.32 4.29 27.88
N TRP A 578 19.70 5.54 27.69
CA TRP A 578 20.71 5.98 26.73
C TRP A 578 22.02 6.26 27.47
N LYS A 579 23.12 5.66 27.02
CA LYS A 579 24.47 5.99 27.45
C LYS A 579 25.07 6.98 26.48
N VAL A 580 25.15 8.23 26.89
CA VAL A 580 25.60 9.32 26.01
C VAL A 580 27.07 9.63 26.29
N PRO A 581 27.99 9.50 25.31
CA PRO A 581 29.38 9.82 25.47
C PRO A 581 29.58 11.36 25.58
N ILE A 582 30.40 11.78 26.52
CA ILE A 582 30.77 13.17 26.73
C ILE A 582 32.13 13.43 26.09
N LEU A 583 32.19 14.34 25.12
CA LEU A 583 33.42 14.65 24.38
C LEU A 583 34.45 15.42 25.21
N SER A 584 34.00 16.26 26.12
CA SER A 584 34.86 17.02 27.05
C SER A 584 34.03 17.57 28.19
N ALA A 585 34.62 17.72 29.39
CA ALA A 585 33.94 18.33 30.53
C ALA A 585 33.35 19.73 30.17
N GLY A 586 32.21 20.04 30.75
CA GLY A 586 31.53 21.31 30.51
C GLY A 586 30.03 21.32 30.76
N GLN A 587 29.42 22.45 30.48
CA GLN A 587 27.97 22.62 30.58
C GLN A 587 27.30 22.11 29.33
N TYR A 588 26.23 21.31 29.49
CA TYR A 588 25.47 20.73 28.39
C TYR A 588 23.97 20.93 28.59
N ASP A 589 23.28 21.25 27.50
CA ASP A 589 21.83 21.13 27.41
C ASP A 589 21.46 19.71 26.97
N VAL A 590 20.50 19.12 27.68
CA VAL A 590 20.02 17.76 27.42
C VAL A 590 18.60 17.83 26.88
N TYR A 591 18.34 17.15 25.79
CA TYR A 591 17.04 17.11 25.11
C TYR A 591 16.57 15.69 24.91
N TYR A 592 15.26 15.52 24.85
CA TYR A 592 14.58 14.32 24.44
C TYR A 592 13.73 14.59 23.21
N TYR A 593 13.65 13.65 22.28
CA TYR A 593 12.79 13.78 21.11
C TYR A 593 11.37 13.35 21.40
N VAL A 594 10.44 14.30 21.45
CA VAL A 594 9.02 14.06 21.69
C VAL A 594 8.33 13.79 20.35
N SER A 595 7.83 12.59 20.16
CA SER A 595 6.94 12.26 19.06
C SER A 595 5.48 12.45 19.49
N LYS A 596 4.69 13.20 18.72
CA LYS A 596 3.24 13.26 18.90
C LYS A 596 2.59 12.13 18.12
N ASP A 597 2.65 10.94 18.71
CA ASP A 597 1.97 9.77 18.21
C ASP A 597 0.44 9.89 18.27
N ASN A 598 -0.30 8.84 17.89
CA ASN A 598 -1.74 8.86 17.78
C ASN A 598 -2.46 9.23 19.08
N GLU A 599 -1.93 8.88 20.27
CA GLU A 599 -2.59 9.21 21.53
C GLU A 599 -2.55 10.73 21.80
N LEU A 600 -1.40 11.36 21.65
CA LEU A 600 -1.21 12.79 21.84
C LEU A 600 -1.85 13.62 20.73
N LYS A 601 -1.84 13.10 19.51
CA LYS A 601 -2.41 13.78 18.33
C LYS A 601 -3.95 13.86 18.39
N TYR A 602 -4.62 12.80 18.79
CA TYR A 602 -6.08 12.73 18.78
C TYR A 602 -6.72 13.07 20.10
N ASN A 603 -6.02 12.98 21.23
CA ASN A 603 -6.52 13.34 22.54
C ASN A 603 -5.82 14.59 23.08
N LYS A 604 -6.23 15.77 22.61
CA LYS A 604 -5.69 17.07 23.04
C LYS A 604 -5.86 17.36 24.55
N GLN A 605 -6.65 16.57 25.25
CA GLN A 605 -6.85 16.67 26.71
C GLN A 605 -5.97 15.67 27.46
N ALA A 606 -5.34 14.71 26.77
CA ALA A 606 -4.40 13.80 27.39
C ALA A 606 -3.20 14.59 27.92
N GLY A 607 -2.99 14.57 29.21
CA GLY A 607 -1.84 15.18 29.88
C GLY A 607 -1.08 14.11 30.64
N GLY A 608 0.23 14.14 30.56
CA GLY A 608 1.12 13.27 31.30
C GLY A 608 2.52 13.86 31.29
N GLU A 609 3.31 13.42 32.22
CA GLU A 609 4.73 13.80 32.31
C GLU A 609 5.56 12.55 32.05
N TYR A 610 6.58 12.68 31.22
CA TYR A 610 7.63 11.67 31.13
C TYR A 610 8.63 11.93 32.24
N HIS A 611 8.96 10.88 32.98
CA HIS A 611 9.91 10.89 34.10
C HIS A 611 11.25 10.36 33.65
N PHE A 612 12.27 11.21 33.73
CA PHE A 612 13.66 10.92 33.42
C PHE A 612 14.51 10.91 34.68
N LYS A 613 15.56 10.07 34.68
CA LYS A 613 16.66 10.10 35.64
C LYS A 613 17.93 10.39 34.85
N VAL A 614 18.63 11.42 35.27
CA VAL A 614 19.93 11.81 34.69
C VAL A 614 21.03 11.45 35.71
N GLU A 615 21.86 10.46 35.36
CA GLU A 615 22.92 9.97 36.20
C GLU A 615 24.28 10.40 35.64
N TYR A 616 25.05 11.16 36.41
CA TYR A 616 26.36 11.70 36.05
C TYR A 616 27.20 11.99 37.32
N ASP A 617 28.53 11.87 37.23
CA ASP A 617 29.48 12.29 38.24
C ASP A 617 29.12 11.85 39.70
N GLU A 618 28.51 10.66 39.89
CA GLU A 618 27.96 10.14 41.15
C GLU A 618 26.66 10.83 41.61
N GLU A 619 26.12 11.77 40.85
CA GLU A 619 24.82 12.41 41.11
C GLU A 619 23.68 11.72 40.32
N ASN A 620 22.47 11.87 40.82
CA ASN A 620 21.27 11.32 40.20
C ASN A 620 20.13 12.37 40.37
N GLU A 621 19.67 12.94 39.28
CA GLU A 621 18.61 13.93 39.26
C GLU A 621 17.39 13.46 38.51
N ASP A 622 16.21 13.72 39.08
CA ASP A 622 14.93 13.48 38.42
C ASP A 622 14.53 14.69 37.58
N ALA A 623 14.10 14.44 36.35
CA ALA A 623 13.62 15.47 35.42
C ALA A 623 12.32 15.05 34.77
N TYR A 624 11.51 16.02 34.33
CA TYR A 624 10.16 15.78 33.81
C TYR A 624 9.89 16.60 32.56
N ILE A 625 9.24 15.98 31.57
CA ILE A 625 8.69 16.66 30.41
C ILE A 625 7.17 16.60 30.43
N ASP A 626 6.52 17.77 30.55
CA ASP A 626 5.06 17.90 30.44
C ASP A 626 4.62 17.80 28.97
N LEU A 627 4.13 16.65 28.56
CA LEU A 627 3.75 16.34 27.18
C LEU A 627 2.58 17.17 26.66
N LYS A 628 1.80 17.81 27.55
CA LYS A 628 0.74 18.73 27.15
C LYS A 628 1.29 20.05 26.62
N LYS A 629 2.44 20.49 27.15
CA LYS A 629 3.12 21.72 26.78
C LYS A 629 4.20 21.50 25.71
N ALA A 630 4.79 20.31 25.69
CA ALA A 630 5.86 19.95 24.76
C ALA A 630 5.41 20.08 23.32
N ASN A 631 6.33 20.50 22.44
CA ASN A 631 6.17 20.48 21.01
C ASN A 631 6.64 19.11 20.45
N GLU A 632 6.33 18.82 19.19
CA GLU A 632 6.92 17.70 18.48
C GLU A 632 8.37 18.05 18.11
N GLY A 633 9.31 17.16 18.40
CA GLY A 633 10.74 17.36 18.18
C GLY A 633 11.54 17.39 19.49
N TRP A 634 12.66 18.11 19.47
CA TRP A 634 13.58 18.18 20.60
C TRP A 634 13.06 19.09 21.70
N GLU A 635 12.72 18.51 22.86
CA GLU A 635 12.30 19.19 24.07
C GLU A 635 13.36 19.11 25.17
N PRO A 636 13.62 20.20 25.91
CA PRO A 636 14.67 20.22 26.93
C PRO A 636 14.30 19.36 28.15
N ILE A 637 15.22 18.53 28.59
CA ILE A 637 15.17 17.81 29.88
C ILE A 637 15.76 18.71 30.96
N GLY A 638 16.92 19.33 30.69
CA GLY A 638 17.63 20.19 31.64
C GLY A 638 18.98 20.65 31.13
N ALA A 639 19.72 21.34 32.00
CA ALA A 639 21.07 21.80 31.73
C ALA A 639 21.97 21.33 32.88
N TYR A 640 23.05 20.58 32.55
CA TYR A 640 23.89 19.90 33.52
C TYR A 640 25.37 20.15 33.24
N TYR A 641 26.22 20.09 34.28
CA TYR A 641 27.65 20.09 34.12
C TYR A 641 28.15 18.66 34.17
N PHE A 642 28.75 18.17 33.10
CA PHE A 642 29.31 16.82 33.03
C PHE A 642 30.83 16.84 33.04
N SER A 643 31.42 16.08 33.96
CA SER A 643 32.88 15.86 34.03
C SER A 643 33.29 14.42 33.71
N SER A 644 32.34 13.48 33.73
CA SER A 644 32.54 12.06 33.36
C SER A 644 32.52 11.84 31.86
N ASP A 645 33.11 10.71 31.41
CA ASP A 645 33.15 10.34 29.98
C ASP A 645 31.81 9.87 29.45
N THR A 646 30.86 9.54 30.30
CA THR A 646 29.53 8.99 29.91
C THR A 646 28.46 9.41 30.91
N VAL A 647 27.34 9.83 30.37
CA VAL A 647 26.12 10.15 31.12
C VAL A 647 25.06 9.11 30.79
N ARG A 648 24.25 8.75 31.78
CA ARG A 648 23.08 7.88 31.59
C ARG A 648 21.80 8.69 31.73
N ILE A 649 20.98 8.64 30.70
CA ILE A 649 19.65 9.26 30.67
C ILE A 649 18.63 8.12 30.62
N THR A 650 17.82 7.97 31.65
CA THR A 650 16.89 6.85 31.81
C THR A 650 15.46 7.39 31.83
N LEU A 651 14.63 6.96 30.87
CA LEU A 651 13.19 7.17 30.85
C LEU A 651 12.52 6.01 31.59
N THR A 652 11.64 6.31 32.53
CA THR A 652 10.85 5.29 33.22
C THR A 652 9.47 5.14 32.56
N ASN A 653 8.81 3.98 32.77
CA ASN A 653 7.44 3.80 32.27
C ASN A 653 6.38 4.45 33.18
N GLU A 654 6.76 5.31 34.14
CA GLU A 654 5.84 6.06 34.96
C GLU A 654 5.25 7.23 34.18
N CYS A 655 3.96 7.13 33.85
CA CYS A 655 3.24 8.18 33.12
C CYS A 655 1.73 8.03 33.32
N LYS A 656 1.00 9.15 33.23
CA LYS A 656 -0.46 9.17 33.27
C LYS A 656 -1.12 8.87 31.92
N LEU A 657 -0.35 8.90 30.84
CA LEU A 657 -0.82 8.46 29.53
C LEU A 657 -0.95 6.94 29.49
N ARG A 658 -1.52 6.39 28.40
CA ARG A 658 -1.67 4.95 28.21
C ARG A 658 -0.35 4.25 28.00
N SER A 659 0.59 4.91 27.32
CA SER A 659 1.88 4.36 26.94
C SER A 659 3.01 5.39 27.10
N VAL A 660 4.22 4.86 27.21
CA VAL A 660 5.46 5.62 27.19
C VAL A 660 6.23 5.20 25.95
N THR A 661 6.76 6.19 25.23
CA THR A 661 7.55 5.99 24.00
C THR A 661 9.01 6.35 24.29
N ALA A 662 9.94 5.47 24.02
CA ALA A 662 11.39 5.71 24.12
C ALA A 662 11.97 5.86 22.71
N ASP A 663 12.47 7.06 22.40
CA ASP A 663 12.93 7.47 21.07
C ASP A 663 14.42 7.85 21.13
N ALA A 664 14.78 9.12 21.10
CA ALA A 664 16.17 9.59 21.07
C ALA A 664 16.47 10.67 22.11
N VAL A 665 17.70 10.74 22.54
CA VAL A 665 18.24 11.83 23.38
C VAL A 665 19.36 12.56 22.67
N LYS A 666 19.49 13.86 22.94
CA LYS A 666 20.51 14.74 22.40
C LYS A 666 21.14 15.54 23.51
N ILE A 667 22.46 15.69 23.45
CA ILE A 667 23.18 16.67 24.28
C ILE A 667 23.89 17.69 23.39
N VAL A 668 23.92 18.93 23.84
CA VAL A 668 24.55 20.06 23.14
C VAL A 668 25.44 20.79 24.12
N LYS A 669 26.74 20.91 23.79
CA LYS A 669 27.69 21.63 24.65
C LYS A 669 27.41 23.13 24.57
N ARG A 670 27.36 23.80 25.74
CA ARG A 670 27.34 25.27 25.84
C ARG A 670 28.78 25.79 25.76
N TYR A 671 29.02 26.75 24.89
CA TYR A 671 30.31 27.41 24.73
C TYR A 671 30.33 28.74 25.49
#